data_b0c322c66be06695ae427fb53983013f
#
_entry.id   b0c322c66be06695ae427fb53983013f
#
_cell.length_a   1.000
_cell.length_b   1.000
_cell.length_c   1.000
_cell.angle_alpha   90.00
_cell.angle_beta   90.00
_cell.angle_gamma   90.00
#
_symmetry.space_group_name_H-M   'P 1'
#
loop_
_entity.id
_entity.type
_entity.pdbx_description
1 polymer ?
#
loop_
_entity_poly.entity_id
_entity_poly.type
_entity_poly.pdbx_seq_one_letter_code
_entity_poly.pdbx_strand_id
1 'polypeptide(L)'
;MGMSAEDKHAASPRGEEWPEAEKAEKLARGAALKWASGVFYRPEKLEGLGQYRNRETQRNRSIQSRLKSTVQSYLEGVNAGLEQLRLAAQEVQSVCQDLGAARWALLDSADRFQGLQQMRALMAEHVQLASVVQVLPQLFSVHEVFSHTLQLLREQHLLEAHAELMMMEHLRDDILSQLHLRGLSSAQATVLSYFGGLQELNESLAKQLWDIVGSSLRLVREDPVLFVTAVRIIEREEKIDNTLLLEATFLPPGRPKGWRQKFYHVLQDTITGAHFHAACMDAEGPGLARHLAALQKDIVSELRVVKDLMVQCVPAHYNILSICTATYHQALTSHLQDILREDLDKQALFLLLEWTLRVYHSSEMMGHPDLHPEVDVSALGPLMSPELVDQTERKYVVKVKASVLEWMQRTLEVEFKEWFREEEPETDHQGFFQSALPVIVMQMLNENIQVASLITDSLQQKIYNMALEELEAFLGRLREALMRCGKEHQKDRTIPKYYISYLLAMLNNNLALSSSISSLHPNMAHREVPASLQTALDRTQKKACQLLLEELLLDLQPLCLQLPSRKWLSGSQLVSSMCEVIDKYAKDFSRVRKPVFTLLLTESEFLVASQYLRALMQKKMVCKSKEERGQLCDRLLQDATQLRELFCGLGLDQSQQSLEAVFALRELICLKDPTLLSLEVLGFVTKYPDVRFEGFSRSPKGKDVKEKAVLLWHSPICVW
;
A
#
# COMPACT_ATOMS: atom_id res chain seq x y z
N MET A 1 -18.55 87.60 29.66
CA MET A 1 -19.48 86.56 30.11
C MET A 1 -18.80 85.21 29.81
N GLY A 2 -18.06 84.62 30.67
CA GLY A 2 -18.35 84.25 32.10
C GLY A 2 -19.02 82.90 32.09
N MET A 3 -18.22 81.86 32.37
CA MET A 3 -18.54 80.69 33.19
C MET A 3 -17.42 79.68 32.94
N SER A 4 -16.55 79.55 33.86
CA SER A 4 -16.55 78.72 35.06
C SER A 4 -16.00 77.32 34.77
N ALA A 5 -14.81 77.11 35.28
CA ALA A 5 -14.16 75.80 35.40
C ALA A 5 -14.96 74.87 36.30
N GLU A 6 -15.09 73.63 35.90
CA GLU A 6 -15.34 72.54 36.83
C GLU A 6 -14.34 71.42 36.54
N ASP A 7 -13.48 71.24 37.49
CA ASP A 7 -12.66 70.07 37.70
C ASP A 7 -13.57 68.87 37.84
N LYS A 8 -13.40 67.87 36.91
CA LYS A 8 -13.77 66.49 37.17
C LYS A 8 -12.53 65.63 37.17
N HIS A 9 -12.13 65.29 38.38
CA HIS A 9 -11.27 64.15 38.62
C HIS A 9 -11.80 62.93 37.83
N ALA A 10 -11.14 62.56 36.79
CA ALA A 10 -11.37 61.28 36.14
C ALA A 10 -10.82 60.18 37.05
N ALA A 11 -11.73 59.49 37.74
CA ALA A 11 -11.40 58.27 38.45
C ALA A 11 -10.79 57.24 37.45
N SER A 12 -9.64 56.68 37.84
CA SER A 12 -9.07 55.51 37.21
C SER A 12 -10.16 54.48 36.98
N PRO A 13 -10.34 53.92 35.77
CA PRO A 13 -11.24 52.82 35.61
C PRO A 13 -10.62 51.61 36.33
N ARG A 14 -11.29 51.22 37.40
CA ARG A 14 -11.08 49.91 38.02
C ARG A 14 -11.25 48.85 36.93
N GLY A 15 -10.30 47.92 36.89
CA GLY A 15 -10.17 46.90 35.87
C GLY A 15 -11.47 46.33 35.42
N GLU A 16 -11.81 46.54 34.17
CA GLU A 16 -12.71 45.70 33.46
C GLU A 16 -12.00 44.36 33.29
N GLU A 17 -12.39 43.38 34.11
CA GLU A 17 -12.05 41.98 33.92
C GLU A 17 -12.62 41.57 32.54
N TRP A 18 -11.77 41.38 31.62
CA TRP A 18 -12.14 40.93 30.27
C TRP A 18 -12.70 39.50 30.35
N PRO A 19 -14.00 39.28 30.11
CA PRO A 19 -14.62 37.95 30.26
C PRO A 19 -14.00 36.91 29.35
N GLU A 20 -13.33 37.34 28.29
CA GLU A 20 -12.56 36.47 27.39
C GLU A 20 -11.22 36.02 28.00
N ALA A 21 -10.55 36.86 28.82
CA ALA A 21 -9.31 36.49 29.48
C ALA A 21 -9.56 35.42 30.56
N GLU A 22 -10.65 35.54 31.29
CA GLU A 22 -11.04 34.54 32.32
C GLU A 22 -11.45 33.19 31.68
N LYS A 23 -12.13 33.22 30.52
CA LYS A 23 -12.41 32.03 29.74
C LYS A 23 -11.13 31.38 29.19
N ALA A 24 -10.23 32.18 28.65
CA ALA A 24 -8.95 31.70 28.12
C ALA A 24 -8.08 31.09 29.25
N GLU A 25 -8.07 31.71 30.45
CA GLU A 25 -7.35 31.17 31.61
C GLU A 25 -7.95 29.85 32.09
N LYS A 26 -9.29 29.73 32.17
CA LYS A 26 -9.96 28.48 32.53
C LYS A 26 -9.69 27.35 31.50
N LEU A 27 -9.70 27.67 30.20
CA LEU A 27 -9.36 26.74 29.14
C LEU A 27 -7.88 26.33 29.22
N ALA A 28 -6.97 27.28 29.39
CA ALA A 28 -5.53 27.00 29.53
C ALA A 28 -5.22 26.15 30.75
N ARG A 29 -5.89 26.45 31.90
CA ARG A 29 -5.76 25.66 33.14
C ARG A 29 -6.31 24.24 32.98
N GLY A 30 -7.46 24.09 32.30
CA GLY A 30 -8.04 22.78 31.96
C GLY A 30 -7.13 21.97 31.06
N ALA A 31 -6.57 22.59 30.04
CA ALA A 31 -5.63 21.96 29.12
C ALA A 31 -4.33 21.52 29.82
N ALA A 32 -3.78 22.40 30.70
CA ALA A 32 -2.58 22.11 31.49
C ALA A 32 -2.80 20.94 32.46
N LEU A 33 -3.96 20.88 33.11
CA LEU A 33 -4.31 19.80 34.03
C LEU A 33 -4.49 18.47 33.28
N LYS A 34 -5.14 18.50 32.11
CA LYS A 34 -5.32 17.32 31.24
C LYS A 34 -3.99 16.82 30.71
N TRP A 35 -3.11 17.73 30.33
CA TRP A 35 -1.76 17.41 29.90
C TRP A 35 -0.93 16.79 31.04
N ALA A 36 -0.93 17.44 32.23
CA ALA A 36 -0.24 16.94 33.40
C ALA A 36 -0.73 15.55 33.81
N SER A 37 -2.04 15.32 33.85
CA SER A 37 -2.59 14.01 34.16
C SER A 37 -2.15 12.95 33.16
N GLY A 38 -2.06 13.27 31.86
CA GLY A 38 -1.59 12.37 30.83
C GLY A 38 -0.10 12.01 30.94
N VAL A 39 0.71 12.94 31.44
CA VAL A 39 2.16 12.73 31.67
C VAL A 39 2.41 11.92 32.94
N PHE A 40 1.70 12.21 34.02
CA PHE A 40 1.96 11.61 35.35
C PHE A 40 1.25 10.26 35.55
N TYR A 41 0.29 9.89 34.71
CA TYR A 41 -0.45 8.63 34.82
C TYR A 41 0.33 7.38 34.35
N ARG A 42 1.42 7.57 33.61
CA ARG A 42 2.26 6.46 33.12
C ARG A 42 3.64 6.48 33.76
N PRO A 43 4.02 5.44 34.55
CA PRO A 43 5.32 5.37 35.25
C PRO A 43 6.52 5.49 34.30
N GLU A 44 6.39 4.96 33.07
CA GLU A 44 7.43 4.96 32.04
C GLU A 44 7.82 6.37 31.55
N LYS A 45 6.93 7.35 31.70
CA LYS A 45 7.21 8.74 31.30
C LYS A 45 7.86 9.58 32.41
N LEU A 46 7.94 9.05 33.62
CA LEU A 46 8.58 9.76 34.75
C LEU A 46 10.11 9.85 34.61
N GLU A 47 10.73 8.91 33.88
CA GLU A 47 12.18 9.00 33.60
C GLU A 47 12.55 10.18 32.69
N GLY A 48 11.60 10.67 31.88
CA GLY A 48 11.78 11.83 31.02
C GLY A 48 11.41 13.19 31.62
N LEU A 49 11.10 13.26 32.92
CA LEU A 49 10.65 14.50 33.60
C LEU A 49 11.60 15.69 33.41
N GLY A 50 12.91 15.43 33.38
CA GLY A 50 13.93 16.45 33.09
C GLY A 50 13.79 17.04 31.68
N GLN A 51 13.49 16.23 30.69
CA GLN A 51 13.30 16.67 29.31
C GLN A 51 12.00 17.47 29.16
N TYR A 52 10.91 17.01 29.81
CA TYR A 52 9.65 17.75 29.83
C TYR A 52 9.81 19.13 30.50
N ARG A 53 10.53 19.20 31.64
CA ARG A 53 10.81 20.47 32.31
C ARG A 53 11.62 21.41 31.43
N ASN A 54 12.64 20.91 30.75
CA ASN A 54 13.46 21.73 29.86
C ASN A 54 12.64 22.24 28.67
N ARG A 55 11.81 21.40 28.10
CA ARG A 55 10.91 21.76 26.99
C ARG A 55 9.93 22.86 27.41
N GLU A 56 9.25 22.69 28.54
CA GLU A 56 8.33 23.73 29.05
C GLU A 56 9.06 25.03 29.46
N THR A 57 10.29 24.92 29.93
CA THR A 57 11.11 26.11 30.20
C THR A 57 11.47 26.84 28.90
N GLN A 58 11.82 26.11 27.83
CA GLN A 58 12.08 26.69 26.52
C GLN A 58 10.82 27.31 25.92
N ARG A 59 9.69 26.64 26.02
CA ARG A 59 8.39 27.14 25.56
C ARG A 59 8.04 28.45 26.30
N ASN A 60 8.20 28.46 27.58
CA ASN A 60 7.91 29.65 28.38
C ASN A 60 8.82 30.83 27.99
N ARG A 61 10.13 30.58 27.78
CA ARG A 61 11.05 31.61 27.26
C ARG A 61 10.62 32.14 25.89
N SER A 62 10.21 31.27 25.00
CA SER A 62 9.73 31.64 23.66
C SER A 62 8.45 32.50 23.76
N ILE A 63 7.47 32.09 24.58
CA ILE A 63 6.23 32.84 24.80
C ILE A 63 6.57 34.25 25.42
N GLN A 64 7.45 34.28 26.40
CA GLN A 64 7.87 35.55 27.02
C GLN A 64 8.57 36.47 26.02
N SER A 65 9.45 35.92 25.18
CA SER A 65 10.13 36.68 24.13
C SER A 65 9.13 37.23 23.11
N ARG A 66 8.22 36.42 22.64
CA ARG A 66 7.14 36.84 21.68
C ARG A 66 6.25 37.89 22.32
N LEU A 67 5.80 37.66 23.57
CA LEU A 67 4.96 38.62 24.27
C LEU A 67 5.67 39.97 24.43
N LYS A 68 6.95 39.94 24.87
CA LYS A 68 7.76 41.16 25.00
C LYS A 68 7.93 41.87 23.66
N SER A 69 8.25 41.13 22.58
CA SER A 69 8.39 41.69 21.23
C SER A 69 7.07 42.26 20.72
N THR A 70 5.96 41.55 20.90
CA THR A 70 4.63 42.00 20.46
C THR A 70 4.20 43.25 21.22
N VAL A 71 4.31 43.27 22.57
CA VAL A 71 3.97 44.42 23.39
C VAL A 71 4.83 45.63 23.00
N GLN A 72 6.13 45.42 22.82
CA GLN A 72 7.04 46.46 22.39
C GLN A 72 6.69 47.02 21.01
N SER A 73 6.32 46.15 20.05
CA SER A 73 5.88 46.54 18.73
C SER A 73 4.59 47.37 18.73
N TYR A 74 3.62 46.98 19.57
CA TYR A 74 2.39 47.75 19.72
C TYR A 74 2.65 49.11 20.38
N LEU A 75 3.48 49.14 21.42
CA LEU A 75 3.85 50.41 22.09
C LEU A 75 4.62 51.34 21.15
N GLU A 76 5.57 50.83 20.40
CA GLU A 76 6.29 51.60 19.40
C GLU A 76 5.35 52.09 18.27
N GLY A 77 4.43 51.24 17.80
CA GLY A 77 3.43 51.63 16.79
C GLY A 77 2.46 52.71 17.32
N VAL A 78 1.98 52.53 18.54
CA VAL A 78 1.13 53.53 19.19
C VAL A 78 1.87 54.86 19.44
N ASN A 79 3.13 54.78 19.93
CA ASN A 79 3.94 55.98 20.13
C ASN A 79 4.27 56.69 18.83
N ALA A 80 4.63 55.93 17.77
CA ALA A 80 4.87 56.50 16.45
C ALA A 80 3.60 57.13 15.88
N GLY A 81 2.45 56.46 16.03
CA GLY A 81 1.15 57.01 15.58
C GLY A 81 0.75 58.25 16.39
N LEU A 82 0.95 58.25 17.71
CA LEU A 82 0.70 59.42 18.52
C LEU A 82 1.62 60.60 18.17
N GLU A 83 2.90 60.33 17.89
CA GLU A 83 3.84 61.36 17.49
C GLU A 83 3.51 61.92 16.11
N GLN A 84 3.11 61.05 15.16
CA GLN A 84 2.59 61.47 13.84
C GLN A 84 1.33 62.33 13.98
N LEU A 85 0.38 61.94 14.81
CA LEU A 85 -0.80 62.74 15.11
C LEU A 85 -0.48 64.04 15.77
N ARG A 86 0.52 64.08 16.70
CA ARG A 86 0.99 65.29 17.35
C ARG A 86 1.65 66.23 16.35
N LEU A 87 2.52 65.69 15.50
CA LEU A 87 3.15 66.45 14.43
C LEU A 87 2.12 67.03 13.45
N ALA A 88 1.20 66.16 12.98
CA ALA A 88 0.13 66.60 12.09
C ALA A 88 -0.76 67.68 12.76
N ALA A 89 -1.08 67.52 14.05
CA ALA A 89 -1.86 68.54 14.76
C ALA A 89 -1.07 69.84 14.89
N GLN A 90 0.24 69.81 15.14
CA GLN A 90 1.11 70.99 15.16
C GLN A 90 1.19 71.65 13.78
N GLU A 91 1.35 70.86 12.71
CA GLU A 91 1.36 71.39 11.34
C GLU A 91 0.02 72.02 10.97
N VAL A 92 -1.10 71.36 11.32
CA VAL A 92 -2.46 71.94 11.09
C VAL A 92 -2.63 73.22 11.91
N GLN A 93 -2.12 73.27 13.15
CA GLN A 93 -2.19 74.46 13.99
C GLN A 93 -1.33 75.56 13.42
N SER A 94 -0.12 75.24 12.91
CA SER A 94 0.75 76.19 12.22
C SER A 94 0.08 76.71 10.96
N VAL A 95 -0.46 75.84 10.12
CA VAL A 95 -1.20 76.21 8.89
C VAL A 95 -2.43 77.08 9.23
N CYS A 96 -3.15 76.77 10.31
CA CYS A 96 -4.29 77.62 10.75
C CYS A 96 -3.85 78.98 11.22
N GLN A 97 -2.68 79.08 11.94
CA GLN A 97 -2.11 80.37 12.34
C GLN A 97 -1.64 81.19 11.13
N ASP A 98 -0.93 80.50 10.18
CA ASP A 98 -0.45 81.13 8.97
C ASP A 98 -1.61 81.56 8.04
N LEU A 99 -2.65 80.76 7.92
CA LEU A 99 -3.89 81.12 7.22
C LEU A 99 -4.62 82.25 7.91
N GLY A 100 -4.63 82.28 9.26
CA GLY A 100 -5.18 83.37 10.08
C GLY A 100 -4.42 84.68 9.81
N ALA A 101 -3.09 84.60 9.86
CA ALA A 101 -2.21 85.73 9.58
C ALA A 101 -2.33 86.22 8.13
N ALA A 102 -2.38 85.26 7.16
CA ALA A 102 -2.58 85.58 5.76
C ALA A 102 -3.96 86.21 5.49
N ARG A 103 -5.01 85.70 6.17
CA ARG A 103 -6.36 86.27 6.07
C ARG A 103 -6.40 87.70 6.65
N TRP A 104 -5.75 87.95 7.74
CA TRP A 104 -5.64 89.28 8.29
C TRP A 104 -4.85 90.24 7.37
N ALA A 105 -3.73 89.74 6.86
CA ALA A 105 -2.92 90.47 5.92
C ALA A 105 -3.68 90.79 4.58
N LEU A 106 -4.49 89.84 4.09
CA LEU A 106 -5.35 89.98 2.95
C LEU A 106 -6.49 90.98 3.18
N LEU A 107 -7.13 90.95 4.34
CA LEU A 107 -8.19 91.87 4.75
C LEU A 107 -7.68 93.33 4.93
N ASP A 108 -6.45 93.47 5.45
CA ASP A 108 -5.80 94.79 5.61
C ASP A 108 -5.17 95.35 4.31
N SER A 109 -4.90 94.49 3.34
CA SER A 109 -4.20 94.87 2.10
C SER A 109 -5.01 94.75 0.82
N ALA A 110 -6.34 94.52 0.91
CA ALA A 110 -7.23 94.35 -0.29
C ALA A 110 -7.11 95.48 -1.32
N ASP A 111 -6.70 96.73 -0.90
CA ASP A 111 -6.52 97.90 -1.78
C ASP A 111 -5.05 98.21 -2.19
N ARG A 112 -4.02 97.43 -1.75
CA ARG A 112 -2.59 97.82 -1.95
C ARG A 112 -1.75 96.89 -2.82
N PHE A 113 -2.28 95.75 -3.29
CA PHE A 113 -1.42 94.78 -4.00
C PHE A 113 -1.78 94.61 -5.51
N GLN A 114 -1.16 95.37 -6.38
CA GLN A 114 -1.06 95.08 -7.82
C GLN A 114 -0.11 93.94 -8.19
N GLY A 115 0.39 93.13 -7.18
CA GLY A 115 1.37 92.04 -7.38
C GLY A 115 1.01 90.70 -6.86
N LEU A 116 -0.25 90.42 -6.57
CA LEU A 116 -0.69 89.17 -5.92
C LEU A 116 -0.28 87.86 -6.67
N GLN A 117 -0.19 87.92 -7.98
CA GLN A 117 0.29 86.75 -8.76
C GLN A 117 1.78 86.53 -8.63
N GLN A 118 2.60 87.56 -8.54
CA GLN A 118 4.06 87.46 -8.34
C GLN A 118 4.38 86.97 -6.93
N MET A 119 3.63 87.46 -5.92
CA MET A 119 3.80 86.95 -4.50
C MET A 119 3.36 85.50 -4.38
N ARG A 120 2.31 85.04 -5.03
CA ARG A 120 1.92 83.64 -5.05
C ARG A 120 3.01 82.73 -5.65
N ALA A 121 3.62 83.23 -6.74
CA ALA A 121 4.71 82.50 -7.42
C ALA A 121 5.94 82.42 -6.48
N LEU A 122 6.32 83.56 -5.87
CA LEU A 122 7.43 83.60 -4.86
C LEU A 122 7.14 82.78 -3.64
N MET A 123 5.92 82.79 -3.10
CA MET A 123 5.54 81.93 -1.99
C MET A 123 5.55 80.43 -2.36
N ALA A 124 5.12 80.07 -3.53
CA ALA A 124 5.21 78.71 -3.99
C ALA A 124 6.67 78.27 -4.16
N GLU A 125 7.54 79.12 -4.67
CA GLU A 125 8.97 78.88 -4.74
C GLU A 125 9.61 78.79 -3.37
N HIS A 126 9.23 79.67 -2.43
CA HIS A 126 9.71 79.64 -1.05
C HIS A 126 9.31 78.36 -0.30
N VAL A 127 8.05 77.91 -0.44
CA VAL A 127 7.59 76.63 0.13
C VAL A 127 8.34 75.46 -0.48
N GLN A 128 8.59 75.51 -1.78
CA GLN A 128 9.39 74.49 -2.47
C GLN A 128 10.85 74.49 -2.01
N LEU A 129 11.47 75.66 -1.91
CA LEU A 129 12.83 75.77 -1.39
C LEU A 129 12.92 75.36 0.10
N ALA A 130 11.94 75.73 0.93
CA ALA A 130 11.89 75.34 2.32
C ALA A 130 11.77 73.80 2.47
N SER A 131 10.94 73.14 1.66
CA SER A 131 10.84 71.68 1.65
C SER A 131 12.14 71.01 1.20
N VAL A 132 12.84 71.57 0.22
CA VAL A 132 14.15 71.08 -0.22
C VAL A 132 15.21 71.27 0.89
N VAL A 133 15.24 72.44 1.53
CA VAL A 133 16.19 72.72 2.66
C VAL A 133 15.95 71.75 3.81
N GLN A 134 14.72 71.34 4.08
CA GLN A 134 14.37 70.39 5.13
C GLN A 134 14.87 68.97 4.80
N VAL A 135 14.90 68.56 3.52
CA VAL A 135 15.36 67.22 3.09
C VAL A 135 16.88 67.16 2.87
N LEU A 136 17.55 68.28 2.60
CA LEU A 136 19.00 68.33 2.35
C LEU A 136 19.88 67.73 3.47
N PRO A 137 19.68 67.96 4.76
CA PRO A 137 20.48 67.31 5.80
C PRO A 137 20.40 65.79 5.76
N GLN A 138 19.21 65.25 5.50
CA GLN A 138 18.98 63.80 5.38
C GLN A 138 19.71 63.21 4.16
N LEU A 139 19.72 63.95 3.04
CA LEU A 139 20.48 63.56 1.84
C LEU A 139 21.99 63.57 2.09
N PHE A 140 22.53 64.54 2.80
CA PHE A 140 23.97 64.59 3.08
C PHE A 140 24.42 63.49 4.08
N SER A 141 23.53 63.04 4.98
CA SER A 141 23.85 62.00 5.94
C SER A 141 23.73 60.56 5.39
N VAL A 142 23.20 60.38 4.14
CA VAL A 142 22.97 59.03 3.56
C VAL A 142 24.23 58.16 3.62
N HIS A 143 25.40 58.68 3.27
CA HIS A 143 26.65 57.90 3.30
C HIS A 143 27.11 57.49 4.71
N GLU A 144 26.86 58.34 5.72
CA GLU A 144 27.15 57.99 7.12
C GLU A 144 26.20 56.94 7.62
N VAL A 145 24.88 57.08 7.33
CA VAL A 145 23.83 56.12 7.66
C VAL A 145 24.10 54.78 6.96
N PHE A 146 24.53 54.82 5.69
CA PHE A 146 24.92 53.61 4.96
C PHE A 146 26.06 52.85 5.66
N SER A 147 27.10 53.57 6.03
CA SER A 147 28.28 53.00 6.73
C SER A 147 27.89 52.43 8.11
N HIS A 148 27.04 53.13 8.84
CA HIS A 148 26.52 52.71 10.15
C HIS A 148 25.59 51.49 10.00
N THR A 149 24.71 51.47 9.01
CA THR A 149 23.84 50.30 8.70
C THR A 149 24.68 49.06 8.38
N LEU A 150 25.76 49.18 7.62
CA LEU A 150 26.70 48.09 7.37
C LEU A 150 27.35 47.55 8.65
N GLN A 151 27.68 48.46 9.60
CA GLN A 151 28.22 48.03 10.87
C GLN A 151 27.17 47.31 11.73
N LEU A 152 25.93 47.81 11.79
CA LEU A 152 24.81 47.16 12.48
C LEU A 152 24.54 45.77 11.93
N LEU A 153 24.63 45.58 10.59
CA LEU A 153 24.51 44.28 9.98
C LEU A 153 25.62 43.31 10.40
N ARG A 154 26.85 43.78 10.52
CA ARG A 154 27.99 42.96 11.03
C ARG A 154 27.84 42.59 12.49
N GLU A 155 27.26 43.46 13.30
CA GLU A 155 27.00 43.26 14.73
C GLU A 155 25.69 42.50 14.99
N GLN A 156 24.95 42.11 13.93
CA GLN A 156 23.66 41.40 13.99
C GLN A 156 22.51 42.18 14.65
N HIS A 157 22.62 43.52 14.70
CA HIS A 157 21.55 44.42 15.13
C HIS A 157 20.53 44.64 13.98
N LEU A 158 19.86 43.54 13.54
CA LEU A 158 19.07 43.51 12.31
C LEU A 158 17.87 44.47 12.32
N LEU A 159 17.21 44.67 13.47
CA LEU A 159 16.05 45.58 13.56
C LEU A 159 16.44 47.04 13.40
N GLU A 160 17.59 47.47 13.95
CA GLU A 160 18.11 48.81 13.83
C GLU A 160 18.61 49.04 12.41
N ALA A 161 19.36 48.08 11.86
CA ALA A 161 19.80 48.11 10.47
C ALA A 161 18.62 48.22 9.48
N HIS A 162 17.54 47.44 9.70
CA HIS A 162 16.33 47.52 8.90
C HIS A 162 15.62 48.87 9.03
N ALA A 163 15.57 49.46 10.23
CA ALA A 163 14.94 50.77 10.44
C ALA A 163 15.68 51.87 9.68
N GLU A 164 17.02 51.89 9.71
CA GLU A 164 17.83 52.82 8.93
C GLU A 164 17.70 52.61 7.43
N LEU A 165 17.71 51.37 6.99
CA LEU A 165 17.50 50.98 5.59
C LEU A 165 16.15 51.50 5.09
N MET A 166 15.06 51.28 5.87
CA MET A 166 13.74 51.82 5.54
C MET A 166 13.68 53.32 5.42
N MET A 167 14.36 54.01 6.37
CA MET A 167 14.42 55.46 6.31
C MET A 167 15.07 55.95 5.02
N MET A 168 16.17 55.31 4.58
CA MET A 168 16.83 55.63 3.32
C MET A 168 15.99 55.25 2.10
N GLU A 169 15.28 54.14 2.14
CA GLU A 169 14.33 53.74 1.06
C GLU A 169 13.18 54.73 0.94
N HIS A 170 12.57 55.16 2.05
CA HIS A 170 11.50 56.13 2.04
C HIS A 170 11.98 57.49 1.45
N LEU A 171 13.18 57.94 1.87
CA LEU A 171 13.76 59.20 1.34
C LEU A 171 13.96 59.11 -0.17
N ARG A 172 14.51 57.99 -0.66
CA ARG A 172 14.67 57.71 -2.11
C ARG A 172 13.32 57.71 -2.84
N ASP A 173 12.36 56.97 -2.29
CA ASP A 173 11.08 56.74 -2.92
C ASP A 173 10.22 58.00 -2.97
N ASP A 174 10.27 58.84 -1.94
CA ASP A 174 9.63 60.16 -1.91
C ASP A 174 10.20 61.07 -3.00
N ILE A 175 11.51 61.11 -3.15
CA ILE A 175 12.17 61.90 -4.18
C ILE A 175 11.78 61.35 -5.59
N LEU A 176 11.81 60.06 -5.81
CA LEU A 176 11.44 59.44 -7.07
C LEU A 176 9.98 59.66 -7.41
N SER A 177 9.07 59.61 -6.43
CA SER A 177 7.65 59.88 -6.61
C SER A 177 7.42 61.33 -7.04
N GLN A 178 8.09 62.29 -6.38
CA GLN A 178 8.02 63.72 -6.76
C GLN A 178 8.57 63.97 -8.19
N LEU A 179 9.68 63.33 -8.56
CA LEU A 179 10.26 63.42 -9.88
C LEU A 179 9.34 62.78 -10.96
N HIS A 180 8.68 61.71 -10.60
CA HIS A 180 7.69 61.05 -11.49
C HIS A 180 6.49 61.94 -11.77
N LEU A 181 5.92 62.54 -10.70
CA LEU A 181 4.81 63.51 -10.81
C LEU A 181 5.14 64.74 -11.67
N ARG A 182 6.41 65.15 -11.70
CA ARG A 182 6.89 66.30 -12.49
C ARG A 182 7.39 65.92 -13.90
N GLY A 183 7.42 64.65 -14.25
CA GLY A 183 7.90 64.16 -15.54
C GLY A 183 9.40 64.30 -15.77
N LEU A 184 10.21 64.41 -14.71
CA LEU A 184 11.66 64.62 -14.73
C LEU A 184 12.42 63.28 -14.76
N SER A 185 12.24 62.49 -15.81
CA SER A 185 12.83 61.16 -15.94
C SER A 185 14.37 61.16 -15.98
N SER A 186 15.01 62.17 -16.50
CA SER A 186 16.49 62.27 -16.53
C SER A 186 17.12 62.39 -15.14
N ALA A 187 16.45 63.05 -14.17
CA ALA A 187 16.91 63.19 -12.82
C ALA A 187 16.73 61.88 -12.00
N GLN A 188 15.80 61.04 -12.39
CA GLN A 188 15.59 59.73 -11.69
C GLN A 188 16.84 58.85 -11.76
N ALA A 189 17.54 58.80 -12.88
CA ALA A 189 18.77 58.01 -13.02
C ALA A 189 19.89 58.47 -12.05
N THR A 190 19.98 59.79 -11.83
CA THR A 190 20.96 60.38 -10.87
C THR A 190 20.62 60.01 -9.43
N VAL A 191 19.33 60.07 -9.08
CA VAL A 191 18.87 59.65 -7.72
C VAL A 191 19.12 58.16 -7.48
N LEU A 192 18.80 57.31 -8.43
CA LEU A 192 19.06 55.87 -8.33
C LEU A 192 20.56 55.57 -8.19
N SER A 193 21.42 56.30 -8.95
CA SER A 193 22.88 56.15 -8.83
C SER A 193 23.37 56.61 -7.43
N TYR A 194 22.83 57.68 -6.89
CA TYR A 194 23.19 58.18 -5.54
C TYR A 194 22.84 57.21 -4.44
N PHE A 195 21.67 56.52 -4.53
CA PHE A 195 21.19 55.50 -3.61
C PHE A 195 21.61 54.08 -4.05
N GLY A 196 22.53 53.90 -4.97
CA GLY A 196 22.90 52.59 -5.52
C GLY A 196 23.34 51.55 -4.49
N GLY A 197 23.95 51.98 -3.36
CA GLY A 197 24.33 51.10 -2.28
C GLY A 197 23.16 50.47 -1.50
N LEU A 198 21.94 51.01 -1.61
CA LEU A 198 20.78 50.42 -0.91
C LEU A 198 20.46 49.01 -1.35
N GLN A 199 20.73 48.68 -2.62
CA GLN A 199 20.51 47.32 -3.11
C GLN A 199 21.44 46.31 -2.44
N GLU A 200 22.73 46.66 -2.27
CA GLU A 200 23.72 45.82 -1.59
C GLU A 200 23.36 45.59 -0.14
N LEU A 201 22.87 46.67 0.54
CA LEU A 201 22.37 46.54 1.92
C LEU A 201 21.16 45.63 2.05
N ASN A 202 20.19 45.77 1.13
CA ASN A 202 19.01 44.92 1.06
C ASN A 202 19.39 43.44 0.84
N GLU A 203 20.29 43.19 -0.10
CA GLU A 203 20.78 41.84 -0.40
C GLU A 203 21.55 41.25 0.79
N SER A 204 22.37 42.05 1.49
CA SER A 204 23.11 41.63 2.68
C SER A 204 22.19 41.33 3.87
N LEU A 205 21.19 42.18 4.11
CA LEU A 205 20.15 41.94 5.11
C LEU A 205 19.32 40.72 4.75
N ALA A 206 18.85 40.62 3.54
CA ALA A 206 18.07 39.52 3.05
C ALA A 206 18.84 38.18 3.20
N LYS A 207 20.12 38.13 2.85
CA LYS A 207 20.94 36.93 3.02
C LYS A 207 20.98 36.50 4.51
N GLN A 208 21.23 37.42 5.43
CA GLN A 208 21.23 37.08 6.87
C GLN A 208 19.87 36.60 7.35
N LEU A 209 18.77 37.23 6.87
CA LEU A 209 17.40 36.75 7.17
C LEU A 209 17.16 35.34 6.68
N TRP A 210 17.61 35.01 5.46
CA TRP A 210 17.43 33.66 4.92
C TRP A 210 18.30 32.62 5.62
N ASP A 211 19.51 32.97 6.05
CA ASP A 211 20.37 32.11 6.88
C ASP A 211 19.73 31.84 8.25
N ILE A 212 19.07 32.81 8.86
CA ILE A 212 18.31 32.67 10.10
C ILE A 212 17.08 31.77 9.88
N VAL A 213 16.31 32.02 8.83
CA VAL A 213 15.12 31.21 8.50
C VAL A 213 15.52 29.78 8.16
N GLY A 214 16.59 29.57 7.40
CA GLY A 214 17.14 28.24 7.10
C GLY A 214 17.65 27.48 8.33
N SER A 215 18.03 28.20 9.38
CA SER A 215 18.44 27.60 10.66
C SER A 215 17.32 27.62 11.72
N SER A 216 16.08 27.91 11.33
CA SER A 216 14.97 28.21 12.25
C SER A 216 14.71 27.11 13.28
N LEU A 217 14.68 25.82 12.87
CA LEU A 217 14.44 24.69 13.78
C LEU A 217 15.48 24.59 14.90
N ARG A 218 16.72 24.98 14.63
CA ARG A 218 17.80 25.05 15.61
C ARG A 218 17.68 26.31 16.44
N LEU A 219 17.53 27.47 15.80
CA LEU A 219 17.49 28.79 16.49
C LEU A 219 16.31 28.93 17.45
N VAL A 220 15.16 28.37 17.12
CA VAL A 220 13.99 28.38 18.03
C VAL A 220 14.30 27.68 19.37
N ARG A 221 15.26 26.75 19.39
CA ARG A 221 15.72 26.04 20.59
C ARG A 221 16.83 26.82 21.33
N GLU A 222 17.76 27.41 20.58
CA GLU A 222 18.98 28.02 21.10
C GLU A 222 18.78 29.53 21.37
N ASP A 223 18.36 30.30 20.37
CA ASP A 223 18.14 31.75 20.41
C ASP A 223 16.84 32.16 19.69
N PRO A 224 15.68 32.02 20.34
CA PRO A 224 14.39 32.38 19.74
C PRO A 224 14.27 33.89 19.44
N VAL A 225 15.07 34.75 20.09
CA VAL A 225 15.01 36.21 19.90
C VAL A 225 15.47 36.58 18.49
N LEU A 226 16.53 35.95 18.00
CA LEU A 226 17.08 36.22 16.70
C LEU A 226 16.06 35.81 15.60
N PHE A 227 15.39 34.66 15.76
CA PHE A 227 14.37 34.21 14.82
C PHE A 227 13.12 35.12 14.82
N VAL A 228 12.65 35.53 16.01
CA VAL A 228 11.54 36.51 16.16
C VAL A 228 11.89 37.85 15.50
N THR A 229 13.14 38.26 15.62
CA THR A 229 13.64 39.48 14.97
C THR A 229 13.53 39.40 13.46
N ALA A 230 13.97 38.30 12.87
CA ALA A 230 13.87 38.09 11.42
C ALA A 230 12.41 38.07 10.94
N VAL A 231 11.52 37.32 11.63
CA VAL A 231 10.09 37.28 11.32
C VAL A 231 9.45 38.67 11.38
N ARG A 232 9.83 39.48 12.40
CA ARG A 232 9.33 40.84 12.56
C ARG A 232 9.73 41.77 11.42
N ILE A 233 10.95 41.62 10.91
CA ILE A 233 11.41 42.38 9.72
C ILE A 233 10.60 42.00 8.51
N ILE A 234 10.42 40.69 8.28
CA ILE A 234 9.63 40.16 7.13
C ILE A 234 8.18 40.66 7.19
N GLU A 235 7.59 40.71 8.41
CA GLU A 235 6.22 41.20 8.61
C GLU A 235 6.10 42.70 8.35
N ARG A 236 7.13 43.49 8.71
CA ARG A 236 7.17 44.92 8.37
C ARG A 236 7.23 45.17 6.88
N GLU A 237 8.09 44.43 6.18
CA GLU A 237 8.22 44.53 4.71
C GLU A 237 6.93 44.12 3.98
N GLU A 238 6.24 43.07 4.47
CA GLU A 238 4.95 42.69 3.92
C GLU A 238 3.88 43.79 4.09
N LYS A 239 3.84 44.43 5.24
CA LYS A 239 2.89 45.53 5.46
C LYS A 239 3.17 46.69 4.52
N ILE A 240 4.44 47.02 4.28
CA ILE A 240 4.83 48.07 3.29
C ILE A 240 4.43 47.65 1.90
N ASP A 241 4.75 46.45 1.50
CA ASP A 241 4.37 45.95 0.14
C ASP A 241 2.85 45.98 -0.07
N ASN A 242 2.07 45.55 0.94
CA ASN A 242 0.60 45.59 0.86
C ASN A 242 0.06 47.04 0.78
N THR A 243 0.63 47.97 1.53
CA THR A 243 0.23 49.41 1.50
C THR A 243 0.54 49.99 0.13
N LEU A 244 1.73 49.74 -0.39
CA LEU A 244 2.15 50.27 -1.70
C LEU A 244 1.30 49.67 -2.83
N LEU A 245 0.92 48.41 -2.78
CA LEU A 245 0.08 47.76 -3.78
C LEU A 245 -1.36 48.29 -3.77
N LEU A 246 -1.87 48.74 -2.61
CA LEU A 246 -3.25 49.25 -2.47
C LEU A 246 -3.37 50.73 -2.79
N GLU A 247 -2.39 51.54 -2.40
CA GLU A 247 -2.53 53.03 -2.38
C GLU A 247 -1.64 53.75 -3.40
N ALA A 248 -0.56 53.14 -3.88
CA ALA A 248 0.43 53.85 -4.65
C ALA A 248 0.09 53.96 -6.15
N THR A 249 0.15 55.17 -6.69
CA THR A 249 0.14 55.48 -8.13
C THR A 249 1.49 55.24 -8.80
N PHE A 250 2.56 55.12 -7.98
CA PHE A 250 3.93 54.89 -8.41
C PHE A 250 4.52 53.77 -7.56
N LEU A 251 5.06 52.72 -8.22
CA LEU A 251 5.72 51.63 -7.54
C LEU A 251 7.23 51.88 -7.49
N PRO A 252 7.84 52.00 -6.28
CA PRO A 252 9.27 52.21 -6.14
C PRO A 252 10.12 51.07 -6.68
N PRO A 253 11.38 51.32 -7.11
CA PRO A 253 12.28 50.28 -7.55
C PRO A 253 12.58 49.27 -6.45
N GLY A 254 12.48 47.94 -6.78
CA GLY A 254 12.70 46.86 -5.87
C GLY A 254 11.48 46.47 -5.02
N ARG A 255 10.31 47.06 -5.28
CA ARG A 255 9.03 46.68 -4.66
C ARG A 255 8.12 45.96 -5.68
N PRO A 256 7.29 44.98 -5.22
CA PRO A 256 7.24 44.42 -3.88
C PRO A 256 8.44 43.48 -3.60
N LYS A 257 8.95 43.44 -2.37
CA LYS A 257 10.03 42.54 -1.99
C LYS A 257 9.55 41.08 -1.85
N GLY A 258 8.29 40.84 -1.50
CA GLY A 258 7.65 39.52 -1.42
C GLY A 258 8.31 38.58 -0.38
N TRP A 259 8.90 39.14 0.70
CA TRP A 259 9.72 38.40 1.63
C TRP A 259 8.96 37.33 2.41
N ARG A 260 7.66 37.47 2.60
CA ARG A 260 6.85 36.41 3.24
C ARG A 260 6.76 35.15 2.37
N GLN A 261 6.60 35.31 1.05
CA GLN A 261 6.61 34.15 0.13
C GLN A 261 7.98 33.49 0.12
N LYS A 262 9.04 34.30 0.10
CA LYS A 262 10.42 33.83 0.19
C LYS A 262 10.70 33.09 1.50
N PHE A 263 10.15 33.56 2.63
CA PHE A 263 10.24 32.88 3.92
C PHE A 263 9.70 31.44 3.84
N TYR A 264 8.53 31.25 3.24
CA TYR A 264 7.97 29.91 3.08
C TYR A 264 8.83 29.03 2.17
N HIS A 265 9.34 29.57 1.07
CA HIS A 265 10.24 28.81 0.18
C HIS A 265 11.52 28.37 0.89
N VAL A 266 12.20 29.27 1.60
CA VAL A 266 13.42 28.94 2.35
C VAL A 266 13.14 27.88 3.41
N LEU A 267 12.01 27.97 4.10
CA LEU A 267 11.60 26.97 5.08
C LEU A 267 11.32 25.61 4.43
N GLN A 268 10.63 25.60 3.30
CA GLN A 268 10.37 24.37 2.50
C GLN A 268 11.67 23.74 2.01
N ASP A 269 12.58 24.57 1.44
CA ASP A 269 13.89 24.08 0.96
C ASP A 269 14.72 23.51 2.11
N THR A 270 14.65 24.10 3.30
CA THR A 270 15.36 23.62 4.49
C THR A 270 14.81 22.26 4.94
N ILE A 271 13.50 22.11 5.02
CA ILE A 271 12.83 20.85 5.39
C ILE A 271 13.14 19.76 4.36
N THR A 272 13.02 20.06 3.08
CA THR A 272 13.27 19.08 2.01
C THR A 272 14.75 18.71 1.92
N GLY A 273 15.66 19.66 2.13
CA GLY A 273 17.10 19.44 2.05
C GLY A 273 17.70 18.69 3.23
N ALA A 274 17.08 18.75 4.41
CA ALA A 274 17.65 18.15 5.62
C ALA A 274 17.54 16.62 5.68
N HIS A 275 16.44 16.03 5.21
CA HIS A 275 16.11 14.62 5.42
C HIS A 275 15.93 13.80 4.15
N PHE A 276 15.65 14.45 3.02
CA PHE A 276 15.22 13.80 1.79
C PHE A 276 16.28 13.79 0.68
N HIS A 277 17.55 14.06 0.99
CA HIS A 277 18.62 13.78 0.05
C HIS A 277 18.76 12.26 -0.09
N ALA A 278 18.66 11.77 -1.31
CA ALA A 278 18.92 10.39 -1.68
C ALA A 278 20.39 10.05 -1.36
N ALA A 279 20.68 9.79 -0.09
CA ALA A 279 21.85 8.99 0.24
C ALA A 279 21.62 7.63 -0.43
N CYS A 280 22.62 7.10 -1.14
CA CYS A 280 22.63 5.74 -1.67
C CYS A 280 22.00 4.80 -0.67
N MET A 281 20.75 4.48 -0.90
CA MET A 281 20.02 3.50 -0.11
C MET A 281 20.55 2.16 -0.58
N ASP A 282 21.21 1.44 0.30
CA ASP A 282 21.28 0.00 0.13
C ASP A 282 19.83 -0.46 0.05
N ALA A 283 19.37 -0.80 -1.16
CA ALA A 283 17.98 -1.16 -1.47
C ALA A 283 17.53 -2.46 -0.77
N GLU A 284 18.35 -2.97 0.13
CA GLU A 284 18.06 -4.13 0.96
C GLU A 284 17.15 -3.73 2.15
N GLY A 285 16.15 -4.55 2.43
CA GLY A 285 15.11 -4.32 3.43
C GLY A 285 15.58 -3.76 4.79
N PRO A 286 16.72 -4.21 5.40
CA PRO A 286 17.20 -3.67 6.68
C PRO A 286 17.69 -2.21 6.59
N GLY A 287 18.21 -1.78 5.44
CA GLY A 287 18.62 -0.39 5.20
C GLY A 287 17.41 0.54 5.17
N LEU A 288 16.39 0.15 4.40
CA LEU A 288 15.13 0.89 4.28
C LEU A 288 14.39 1.01 5.62
N ALA A 289 14.31 -0.08 6.40
CA ALA A 289 13.65 -0.05 7.71
C ALA A 289 14.29 0.98 8.67
N ARG A 290 15.63 1.03 8.71
CA ARG A 290 16.37 2.02 9.52
C ARG A 290 16.13 3.44 9.03
N HIS A 291 16.09 3.64 7.72
CA HIS A 291 15.84 4.94 7.12
C HIS A 291 14.42 5.44 7.44
N LEU A 292 13.39 4.62 7.24
CA LEU A 292 12.01 4.98 7.58
C LEU A 292 11.83 5.26 9.08
N ALA A 293 12.47 4.48 9.95
CA ALA A 293 12.45 4.72 11.39
C ALA A 293 13.16 6.03 11.80
N ALA A 294 14.26 6.37 11.12
CA ALA A 294 14.94 7.65 11.32
C ALA A 294 14.06 8.82 10.88
N LEU A 295 13.48 8.76 9.67
CA LEU A 295 12.54 9.76 9.15
C LEU A 295 11.35 9.95 10.10
N GLN A 296 10.74 8.87 10.58
CA GLN A 296 9.65 8.92 11.54
C GLN A 296 10.04 9.67 12.82
N LYS A 297 11.18 9.33 13.42
CA LYS A 297 11.67 9.94 14.64
C LYS A 297 11.99 11.43 14.44
N ASP A 298 12.68 11.76 13.36
CA ASP A 298 13.17 13.11 13.09
C ASP A 298 11.99 14.03 12.76
N ILE A 299 11.07 13.63 11.88
CA ILE A 299 9.89 14.42 11.53
C ILE A 299 9.00 14.68 12.75
N VAL A 300 8.72 13.66 13.56
CA VAL A 300 7.92 13.84 14.79
C VAL A 300 8.62 14.79 15.77
N SER A 301 9.95 14.65 15.93
CA SER A 301 10.74 15.55 16.79
C SER A 301 10.71 16.99 16.31
N GLU A 302 10.82 17.21 15.00
CA GLU A 302 10.82 18.55 14.41
C GLU A 302 9.43 19.18 14.43
N LEU A 303 8.38 18.44 14.11
CA LEU A 303 7.00 18.95 14.21
C LEU A 303 6.63 19.32 15.65
N ARG A 304 7.14 18.62 16.66
CA ARG A 304 7.01 19.04 18.07
C ARG A 304 7.69 20.37 18.33
N VAL A 305 8.86 20.58 17.78
CA VAL A 305 9.57 21.88 17.91
C VAL A 305 8.80 22.99 17.22
N VAL A 306 8.27 22.72 16.01
CA VAL A 306 7.43 23.69 15.31
C VAL A 306 6.20 24.03 16.16
N LYS A 307 5.48 23.03 16.68
CA LYS A 307 4.29 23.23 17.50
C LYS A 307 4.59 23.97 18.81
N ASP A 308 5.58 23.48 19.55
CA ASP A 308 5.81 23.94 20.93
C ASP A 308 6.58 25.27 21.00
N LEU A 309 7.47 25.52 20.06
CA LEU A 309 8.39 26.64 20.07
C LEU A 309 8.18 27.62 18.91
N MET A 310 8.17 27.12 17.65
CA MET A 310 8.14 27.99 16.47
C MET A 310 6.80 28.74 16.35
N VAL A 311 5.66 28.07 16.61
CA VAL A 311 4.34 28.71 16.61
C VAL A 311 4.28 29.91 17.55
N GLN A 312 5.05 29.91 18.64
CA GLN A 312 5.11 31.03 19.59
C GLN A 312 5.96 32.21 19.09
N CYS A 313 6.81 31.97 18.08
CA CYS A 313 7.71 32.95 17.52
C CYS A 313 7.19 33.65 16.27
N VAL A 314 6.13 33.09 15.66
CA VAL A 314 5.58 33.54 14.38
C VAL A 314 4.13 33.98 14.58
N PRO A 315 3.65 35.05 13.89
CA PRO A 315 2.25 35.46 13.96
C PRO A 315 1.26 34.35 13.53
N ALA A 316 0.11 34.28 14.16
CA ALA A 316 -0.88 33.21 13.92
C ALA A 316 -1.33 33.07 12.44
N HIS A 317 -1.40 34.21 11.74
CA HIS A 317 -1.83 34.23 10.34
C HIS A 317 -0.82 33.62 9.34
N TYR A 318 0.39 33.27 9.81
CA TYR A 318 1.36 32.51 9.01
C TYR A 318 1.02 31.01 8.95
N ASN A 319 0.16 30.48 9.82
CA ASN A 319 -0.24 29.08 9.88
C ASN A 319 0.96 28.11 9.80
N ILE A 320 2.06 28.45 10.49
CA ILE A 320 3.37 27.84 10.31
C ILE A 320 3.33 26.31 10.54
N LEU A 321 2.56 25.85 11.53
CA LEU A 321 2.44 24.43 11.82
C LEU A 321 1.79 23.66 10.63
N SER A 322 0.71 24.20 10.08
CA SER A 322 0.04 23.61 8.93
C SER A 322 0.94 23.58 7.68
N ILE A 323 1.69 24.66 7.45
CA ILE A 323 2.63 24.75 6.32
C ILE A 323 3.76 23.74 6.49
N CYS A 324 4.40 23.67 7.66
CA CYS A 324 5.45 22.69 7.92
C CYS A 324 4.93 21.25 7.76
N THR A 325 3.76 20.95 8.32
CA THR A 325 3.14 19.62 8.21
C THR A 325 2.86 19.24 6.75
N ALA A 326 2.30 20.18 5.97
CA ALA A 326 2.05 19.97 4.54
C ALA A 326 3.37 19.79 3.76
N THR A 327 4.41 20.54 4.11
CA THR A 327 5.74 20.42 3.48
C THR A 327 6.37 19.06 3.77
N TYR A 328 6.34 18.58 5.01
CA TYR A 328 6.83 17.23 5.35
C TYR A 328 6.03 16.15 4.62
N HIS A 329 4.70 16.28 4.57
CA HIS A 329 3.84 15.35 3.83
C HIS A 329 4.21 15.30 2.35
N GLN A 330 4.38 16.45 1.70
CA GLN A 330 4.73 16.53 0.28
C GLN A 330 6.15 16.01 0.01
N ALA A 331 7.10 16.36 0.86
CA ALA A 331 8.47 15.89 0.75
C ALA A 331 8.56 14.36 0.92
N LEU A 332 7.84 13.80 1.89
CA LEU A 332 7.70 12.35 2.08
C LEU A 332 7.07 11.69 0.85
N THR A 333 5.99 12.25 0.33
CA THR A 333 5.34 11.73 -0.88
C THR A 333 6.31 11.65 -2.05
N SER A 334 7.07 12.72 -2.31
CA SER A 334 8.07 12.75 -3.38
C SER A 334 9.19 11.74 -3.13
N HIS A 335 9.70 11.67 -1.90
CA HIS A 335 10.77 10.76 -1.53
C HIS A 335 10.36 9.28 -1.66
N LEU A 336 9.14 8.93 -1.22
CA LEU A 336 8.61 7.57 -1.39
C LEU A 336 8.41 7.21 -2.87
N GLN A 337 8.00 8.17 -3.70
CA GLN A 337 7.91 7.95 -5.14
C GLN A 337 9.29 7.68 -5.76
N ASP A 338 10.34 8.37 -5.31
CA ASP A 338 11.70 8.13 -5.77
C ASP A 338 12.20 6.74 -5.34
N ILE A 339 11.96 6.34 -4.10
CA ILE A 339 12.28 4.98 -3.62
C ILE A 339 11.53 3.91 -4.45
N LEU A 340 10.27 4.13 -4.79
CA LEU A 340 9.45 3.19 -5.57
C LEU A 340 9.86 3.06 -7.05
N ARG A 341 10.73 3.95 -7.56
CA ARG A 341 11.32 3.82 -8.90
C ARG A 341 12.42 2.77 -8.95
N GLU A 342 13.06 2.49 -7.82
CA GLU A 342 14.04 1.43 -7.70
C GLU A 342 13.39 0.04 -7.74
N ASP A 343 14.19 -0.99 -8.10
CA ASP A 343 13.72 -2.38 -8.04
C ASP A 343 13.88 -2.92 -6.61
N LEU A 344 12.84 -2.77 -5.83
CA LEU A 344 12.80 -3.17 -4.44
C LEU A 344 12.53 -4.67 -4.28
N ASP A 345 13.11 -5.26 -3.26
CA ASP A 345 12.83 -6.64 -2.87
C ASP A 345 11.44 -6.78 -2.22
N LYS A 346 11.04 -8.03 -1.97
CA LYS A 346 9.75 -8.34 -1.33
C LYS A 346 9.62 -7.66 0.05
N GLN A 347 10.70 -7.63 0.82
CA GLN A 347 10.70 -7.13 2.19
C GLN A 347 10.62 -5.61 2.24
N ALA A 348 11.32 -4.92 1.34
CA ALA A 348 11.26 -3.47 1.21
C ALA A 348 9.87 -3.00 0.75
N LEU A 349 9.24 -3.69 -0.21
CA LEU A 349 7.87 -3.37 -0.64
C LEU A 349 6.85 -3.56 0.48
N PHE A 350 6.99 -4.63 1.28
CA PHE A 350 6.13 -4.86 2.44
C PHE A 350 6.26 -3.73 3.47
N LEU A 351 7.51 -3.39 3.83
CA LEU A 351 7.80 -2.33 4.80
C LEU A 351 7.26 -0.96 4.34
N LEU A 352 7.41 -0.64 3.05
CA LEU A 352 6.87 0.61 2.49
C LEU A 352 5.35 0.67 2.59
N LEU A 353 4.66 -0.41 2.20
CA LEU A 353 3.20 -0.48 2.29
C LEU A 353 2.72 -0.39 3.74
N GLU A 354 3.33 -1.15 4.66
CA GLU A 354 3.00 -1.13 6.07
C GLU A 354 3.24 0.26 6.68
N TRP A 355 4.42 0.84 6.43
CA TRP A 355 4.78 2.15 6.95
C TRP A 355 3.84 3.25 6.44
N THR A 356 3.56 3.24 5.14
CA THR A 356 2.73 4.28 4.49
C THR A 356 1.28 4.20 4.92
N LEU A 357 0.71 3.00 5.01
CA LEU A 357 -0.73 2.82 5.24
C LEU A 357 -1.09 2.73 6.72
N ARG A 358 -0.17 2.26 7.57
CA ARG A 358 -0.43 2.02 8.99
C ARG A 358 0.38 2.92 9.91
N VAL A 359 1.70 3.01 9.72
CA VAL A 359 2.58 3.75 10.63
C VAL A 359 2.41 5.25 10.47
N TYR A 360 2.31 5.76 9.26
CA TYR A 360 2.21 7.19 8.97
C TYR A 360 1.05 7.87 9.71
N HIS A 361 -0.14 7.25 9.73
CA HIS A 361 -1.32 7.79 10.41
C HIS A 361 -1.44 7.37 11.89
N SER A 362 -0.56 6.49 12.36
CA SER A 362 -0.63 5.95 13.72
C SER A 362 -0.15 6.95 14.78
N SER A 363 -0.34 6.55 16.04
CA SER A 363 0.20 7.27 17.20
C SER A 363 1.73 7.33 17.26
N GLU A 364 2.39 6.59 16.40
CA GLU A 364 3.85 6.58 16.32
C GLU A 364 4.40 7.71 15.45
N MET A 365 3.60 8.28 14.53
CA MET A 365 4.02 9.33 13.63
C MET A 365 3.03 10.52 13.64
N MET A 366 2.21 10.71 12.61
CA MET A 366 1.36 11.89 12.48
C MET A 366 0.21 11.93 13.50
N GLY A 367 -0.30 10.77 13.92
CA GLY A 367 -1.28 10.65 15.01
C GLY A 367 -0.69 10.71 16.40
N HIS A 368 0.57 11.17 16.55
CA HIS A 368 1.25 11.23 17.85
C HIS A 368 0.48 12.12 18.83
N PRO A 369 0.29 11.69 20.10
CA PRO A 369 -0.48 12.45 21.09
C PRO A 369 0.04 13.88 21.33
N ASP A 370 1.35 14.08 21.16
CA ASP A 370 1.97 15.39 21.29
C ASP A 370 1.65 16.34 20.13
N LEU A 371 1.20 15.83 18.98
CA LEU A 371 0.81 16.62 17.81
C LEU A 371 -0.69 16.94 17.80
N HIS A 372 -1.50 16.13 18.44
CA HIS A 372 -2.93 16.35 18.56
C HIS A 372 -3.28 17.42 19.61
N PRO A 373 -4.36 18.21 19.45
CA PRO A 373 -5.30 18.25 18.32
C PRO A 373 -4.90 19.22 17.20
N GLU A 374 -3.76 19.86 17.28
CA GLU A 374 -3.41 20.99 16.41
C GLU A 374 -3.03 20.58 14.98
N VAL A 375 -2.57 19.32 14.81
CA VAL A 375 -2.30 18.74 13.49
C VAL A 375 -3.48 17.88 13.07
N ASP A 376 -4.22 18.31 12.05
CA ASP A 376 -5.28 17.52 11.44
C ASP A 376 -4.69 16.65 10.32
N VAL A 377 -4.49 15.38 10.63
CA VAL A 377 -3.94 14.40 9.70
C VAL A 377 -4.90 14.08 8.56
N SER A 378 -6.20 14.17 8.80
CA SER A 378 -7.24 13.90 7.80
C SER A 378 -7.25 14.94 6.67
N ALA A 379 -6.83 16.16 6.96
CA ALA A 379 -6.73 17.24 5.98
C ALA A 379 -5.57 17.08 4.98
N LEU A 380 -4.55 16.28 5.32
CA LEU A 380 -3.38 16.06 4.46
C LEU A 380 -3.64 15.08 3.31
N GLY A 381 -4.67 14.25 3.44
CA GLY A 381 -4.95 13.18 2.49
C GLY A 381 -3.99 11.97 2.63
N PRO A 382 -4.06 11.02 1.71
CA PRO A 382 -3.21 9.84 1.71
C PRO A 382 -1.78 10.19 1.27
N LEU A 383 -0.78 9.62 1.93
CA LEU A 383 0.64 9.82 1.59
C LEU A 383 1.00 9.24 0.21
N MET A 384 0.33 8.17 -0.18
CA MET A 384 0.41 7.60 -1.54
C MET A 384 -0.97 7.63 -2.20
N SER A 385 -1.02 7.98 -3.48
CA SER A 385 -2.28 7.91 -4.22
C SER A 385 -2.80 6.45 -4.29
N PRO A 386 -4.12 6.23 -4.35
CA PRO A 386 -4.69 4.88 -4.45
C PRO A 386 -4.13 4.09 -5.64
N GLU A 387 -3.83 4.76 -6.76
CA GLU A 387 -3.23 4.14 -7.95
C GLU A 387 -1.80 3.66 -7.66
N LEU A 388 -1.02 4.45 -6.93
CA LEU A 388 0.35 4.12 -6.57
C LEU A 388 0.38 2.97 -5.54
N VAL A 389 -0.55 2.96 -4.60
CA VAL A 389 -0.74 1.84 -3.66
C VAL A 389 -1.06 0.56 -4.43
N ASP A 390 -2.04 0.59 -5.35
CA ASP A 390 -2.42 -0.56 -6.16
C ASP A 390 -1.25 -1.07 -7.03
N GLN A 391 -0.47 -0.17 -7.62
CA GLN A 391 0.73 -0.51 -8.38
C GLN A 391 1.80 -1.16 -7.50
N THR A 392 2.00 -0.64 -6.29
CA THR A 392 2.97 -1.18 -5.33
C THR A 392 2.53 -2.55 -4.80
N GLU A 393 1.24 -2.70 -4.50
CA GLU A 393 0.64 -4.00 -4.14
C GLU A 393 0.85 -5.03 -5.26
N ARG A 394 0.64 -4.64 -6.53
CA ARG A 394 0.89 -5.54 -7.68
C ARG A 394 2.36 -5.93 -7.79
N LYS A 395 3.29 -4.99 -7.61
CA LYS A 395 4.74 -5.30 -7.57
C LYS A 395 5.04 -6.31 -6.46
N TYR A 396 4.48 -6.09 -5.27
CA TYR A 396 4.64 -7.01 -4.13
C TYR A 396 4.09 -8.41 -4.45
N VAL A 397 2.89 -8.51 -5.02
CA VAL A 397 2.28 -9.79 -5.44
C VAL A 397 3.18 -10.54 -6.41
N VAL A 398 3.79 -9.85 -7.39
CA VAL A 398 4.73 -10.47 -8.35
C VAL A 398 5.96 -11.04 -7.63
N LYS A 399 6.55 -10.32 -6.68
CA LYS A 399 7.71 -10.80 -5.91
C LYS A 399 7.32 -11.97 -4.99
N VAL A 400 6.16 -11.93 -4.36
CA VAL A 400 5.61 -13.05 -3.56
C VAL A 400 5.37 -14.27 -4.44
N LYS A 401 4.75 -14.08 -5.62
CA LYS A 401 4.51 -15.16 -6.60
C LYS A 401 5.79 -15.87 -6.99
N ALA A 402 6.84 -15.10 -7.30
CA ALA A 402 8.15 -15.69 -7.64
C ALA A 402 8.73 -16.52 -6.48
N SER A 403 8.63 -16.03 -5.26
CA SER A 403 9.07 -16.75 -4.06
C SER A 403 8.26 -18.02 -3.82
N VAL A 404 6.93 -17.95 -3.92
CA VAL A 404 6.02 -19.10 -3.77
C VAL A 404 6.31 -20.15 -4.84
N LEU A 405 6.49 -19.74 -6.09
CA LEU A 405 6.82 -20.65 -7.20
C LEU A 405 8.11 -21.41 -6.94
N GLU A 406 9.16 -20.72 -6.52
CA GLU A 406 10.46 -21.33 -6.20
C GLU A 406 10.33 -22.35 -5.06
N TRP A 407 9.65 -21.99 -3.98
CA TRP A 407 9.42 -22.89 -2.85
C TRP A 407 8.58 -24.11 -3.23
N MET A 408 7.50 -23.92 -4.00
CA MET A 408 6.68 -25.03 -4.50
C MET A 408 7.47 -25.98 -5.38
N GLN A 409 8.35 -25.43 -6.23
CA GLN A 409 9.21 -26.24 -7.09
C GLN A 409 10.20 -27.04 -6.26
N ARG A 410 10.87 -26.44 -5.29
CA ARG A 410 11.79 -27.13 -4.38
C ARG A 410 11.07 -28.22 -3.58
N THR A 411 9.88 -27.93 -3.07
CA THR A 411 9.06 -28.89 -2.33
C THR A 411 8.72 -30.10 -3.20
N LEU A 412 8.33 -29.87 -4.46
CA LEU A 412 8.03 -30.95 -5.41
C LEU A 412 9.29 -31.76 -5.79
N GLU A 413 10.44 -31.13 -5.92
CA GLU A 413 11.71 -31.81 -6.18
C GLU A 413 12.13 -32.69 -5.01
N VAL A 414 11.94 -32.24 -3.77
CA VAL A 414 12.17 -33.04 -2.58
C VAL A 414 11.22 -34.21 -2.54
N GLU A 415 9.91 -33.97 -2.70
CA GLU A 415 8.87 -34.99 -2.72
C GLU A 415 9.15 -36.05 -3.80
N PHE A 416 9.53 -35.63 -5.00
CA PHE A 416 9.88 -36.54 -6.10
C PHE A 416 11.08 -37.43 -5.77
N LYS A 417 12.09 -36.92 -5.04
CA LYS A 417 13.24 -37.73 -4.58
C LYS A 417 12.80 -38.72 -3.50
N GLU A 418 11.89 -38.33 -2.60
CA GLU A 418 11.35 -39.22 -1.58
C GLU A 418 10.69 -40.48 -2.20
N TRP A 419 10.00 -40.34 -3.34
CA TRP A 419 9.35 -41.46 -4.01
C TRP A 419 10.33 -42.57 -4.43
N PHE A 420 11.61 -42.24 -4.59
CA PHE A 420 12.64 -43.20 -5.00
C PHE A 420 13.49 -43.71 -3.82
N ARG A 421 13.11 -43.41 -2.57
CA ARG A 421 13.75 -43.95 -1.38
C ARG A 421 13.42 -45.45 -1.19
N GLU A 422 14.27 -46.14 -0.47
CA GLU A 422 14.06 -47.55 -0.10
C GLU A 422 13.22 -47.72 1.19
N GLU A 423 12.46 -46.69 1.57
CA GLU A 423 11.62 -46.65 2.76
C GLU A 423 10.16 -46.41 2.33
N GLU A 424 9.22 -46.97 3.11
CA GLU A 424 7.79 -46.68 2.89
C GLU A 424 7.45 -45.25 3.30
N PRO A 425 6.43 -44.63 2.65
CA PRO A 425 5.92 -43.36 3.09
C PRO A 425 5.39 -43.43 4.51
N GLU A 426 5.43 -42.27 5.20
CA GLU A 426 4.89 -42.12 6.54
C GLU A 426 3.40 -42.49 6.60
N THR A 427 2.94 -42.94 7.75
CA THR A 427 1.53 -43.17 7.99
C THR A 427 1.00 -42.23 9.06
N ASP A 428 -0.26 -41.82 8.91
CA ASP A 428 -0.96 -41.09 9.95
C ASP A 428 -1.35 -42.05 11.13
N HIS A 429 -1.93 -41.45 12.19
CA HIS A 429 -2.39 -42.22 13.37
C HIS A 429 -3.47 -43.29 13.09
N GLN A 430 -4.09 -43.23 11.91
CA GLN A 430 -5.09 -44.19 11.43
C GLN A 430 -4.47 -45.23 10.48
N GLY A 431 -3.18 -45.11 10.19
CA GLY A 431 -2.46 -46.02 9.31
C GLY A 431 -2.59 -45.71 7.80
N PHE A 432 -3.10 -44.55 7.42
CA PHE A 432 -3.14 -44.11 6.04
C PHE A 432 -1.79 -43.50 5.64
N PHE A 433 -1.31 -43.82 4.44
CA PHE A 433 -0.09 -43.26 3.90
C PHE A 433 -0.24 -41.73 3.63
N GLN A 434 0.80 -40.98 3.98
CA GLN A 434 0.84 -39.53 3.78
C GLN A 434 2.29 -39.05 3.58
N SER A 435 2.45 -37.81 3.13
CA SER A 435 3.71 -37.08 3.23
C SER A 435 3.47 -35.68 3.79
N ALA A 436 4.55 -34.94 4.08
CA ALA A 436 4.47 -33.57 4.56
C ALA A 436 4.02 -32.54 3.50
N LEU A 437 3.95 -32.94 2.23
CA LEU A 437 3.65 -32.06 1.09
C LEU A 437 2.41 -31.18 1.30
N PRO A 438 1.23 -31.68 1.67
CA PRO A 438 0.03 -30.83 1.83
C PRO A 438 0.22 -29.78 2.91
N VAL A 439 0.81 -30.16 4.04
CA VAL A 439 1.02 -29.29 5.19
C VAL A 439 1.98 -28.15 4.81
N ILE A 440 3.10 -28.49 4.19
CA ILE A 440 4.12 -27.50 3.77
C ILE A 440 3.51 -26.51 2.77
N VAL A 441 2.83 -26.99 1.73
CA VAL A 441 2.24 -26.14 0.71
C VAL A 441 1.16 -25.23 1.30
N MET A 442 0.26 -25.80 2.10
CA MET A 442 -0.85 -25.03 2.67
C MET A 442 -0.38 -24.00 3.71
N GLN A 443 0.59 -24.39 4.56
CA GLN A 443 1.17 -23.47 5.53
C GLN A 443 1.85 -22.29 4.83
N MET A 444 2.67 -22.54 3.82
CA MET A 444 3.36 -21.50 3.05
C MET A 444 2.36 -20.51 2.40
N LEU A 445 1.29 -21.03 1.80
CA LEU A 445 0.26 -20.17 1.19
C LEU A 445 -0.47 -19.35 2.25
N ASN A 446 -0.87 -19.99 3.35
CA ASN A 446 -1.56 -19.32 4.44
C ASN A 446 -0.71 -18.23 5.11
N GLU A 447 0.58 -18.47 5.35
CA GLU A 447 1.49 -17.48 5.92
C GLU A 447 1.57 -16.22 5.02
N ASN A 448 1.69 -16.37 3.70
CA ASN A 448 1.70 -15.23 2.78
C ASN A 448 0.36 -14.46 2.78
N ILE A 449 -0.78 -15.17 2.89
CA ILE A 449 -2.11 -14.55 2.99
C ILE A 449 -2.25 -13.79 4.31
N GLN A 450 -1.78 -14.37 5.43
CA GLN A 450 -1.81 -13.73 6.75
C GLN A 450 -0.91 -12.49 6.81
N VAL A 451 0.28 -12.56 6.26
CA VAL A 451 1.18 -11.40 6.16
C VAL A 451 0.52 -10.27 5.36
N ALA A 452 -0.14 -10.59 4.24
CA ALA A 452 -0.85 -9.59 3.43
C ALA A 452 -2.03 -8.93 4.18
N SER A 453 -2.71 -9.67 5.06
CA SER A 453 -3.82 -9.14 5.88
C SER A 453 -3.37 -8.07 6.88
N LEU A 454 -2.09 -8.06 7.23
CA LEU A 454 -1.52 -7.02 8.09
C LEU A 454 -1.48 -5.65 7.41
N ILE A 455 -1.56 -5.58 6.10
CA ILE A 455 -1.48 -4.32 5.33
C ILE A 455 -2.88 -3.85 4.93
N THR A 456 -3.51 -4.54 3.96
CA THR A 456 -4.85 -4.21 3.45
C THR A 456 -5.64 -5.47 3.08
N ASP A 457 -6.98 -5.37 3.18
CA ASP A 457 -7.88 -6.42 2.68
C ASP A 457 -7.75 -6.62 1.16
N SER A 458 -7.45 -5.54 0.42
CA SER A 458 -7.19 -5.57 -1.03
C SER A 458 -5.99 -6.44 -1.35
N LEU A 459 -4.86 -6.22 -0.66
CA LEU A 459 -3.65 -7.00 -0.85
C LEU A 459 -3.86 -8.46 -0.45
N GLN A 460 -4.54 -8.71 0.67
CA GLN A 460 -4.90 -10.05 1.11
C GLN A 460 -5.68 -10.80 0.03
N GLN A 461 -6.67 -10.15 -0.59
CA GLN A 461 -7.46 -10.76 -1.68
C GLN A 461 -6.62 -11.02 -2.93
N LYS A 462 -5.69 -10.13 -3.28
CA LYS A 462 -4.76 -10.32 -4.41
C LYS A 462 -3.83 -11.51 -4.15
N ILE A 463 -3.25 -11.62 -2.96
CA ILE A 463 -2.39 -12.74 -2.57
C ILE A 463 -3.18 -14.05 -2.51
N TYR A 464 -4.41 -14.04 -1.98
CA TYR A 464 -5.28 -15.20 -1.99
C TYR A 464 -5.57 -15.70 -3.41
N ASN A 465 -5.94 -14.83 -4.34
CA ASN A 465 -6.18 -15.21 -5.73
C ASN A 465 -4.91 -15.78 -6.38
N MET A 466 -3.77 -15.13 -6.18
CA MET A 466 -2.47 -15.62 -6.66
C MET A 466 -2.13 -17.00 -6.06
N ALA A 467 -2.40 -17.21 -4.78
CA ALA A 467 -2.17 -18.49 -4.10
C ALA A 467 -2.98 -19.63 -4.72
N LEU A 468 -4.25 -19.39 -5.08
CA LEU A 468 -5.08 -20.38 -5.76
C LEU A 468 -4.58 -20.68 -7.17
N GLU A 469 -4.16 -19.65 -7.94
CA GLU A 469 -3.58 -19.84 -9.27
C GLU A 469 -2.29 -20.68 -9.22
N GLU A 470 -1.40 -20.37 -8.25
CA GLU A 470 -0.15 -21.13 -8.10
C GLU A 470 -0.38 -22.55 -7.58
N LEU A 471 -1.38 -22.77 -6.74
CA LEU A 471 -1.78 -24.11 -6.29
C LEU A 471 -2.32 -24.93 -7.48
N GLU A 472 -3.12 -24.33 -8.36
CA GLU A 472 -3.58 -25.00 -9.59
C GLU A 472 -2.41 -25.38 -10.50
N ALA A 473 -1.47 -24.45 -10.71
CA ALA A 473 -0.25 -24.71 -11.48
C ALA A 473 0.62 -25.80 -10.84
N PHE A 474 0.74 -25.78 -9.50
CA PHE A 474 1.45 -26.80 -8.73
C PHE A 474 0.85 -28.20 -8.92
N LEU A 475 -0.47 -28.35 -8.86
CA LEU A 475 -1.15 -29.61 -9.12
C LEU A 475 -0.88 -30.11 -10.55
N GLY A 476 -0.74 -29.19 -11.52
CA GLY A 476 -0.30 -29.51 -12.87
C GLY A 476 1.11 -30.12 -12.89
N ARG A 477 2.06 -29.50 -12.22
CA ARG A 477 3.45 -29.98 -12.09
C ARG A 477 3.54 -31.30 -11.29
N LEU A 478 2.73 -31.45 -10.26
CA LEU A 478 2.64 -32.69 -9.46
C LEU A 478 2.15 -33.85 -10.35
N ARG A 479 1.12 -33.62 -11.18
CA ARG A 479 0.62 -34.63 -12.13
C ARG A 479 1.70 -35.00 -13.16
N GLU A 480 2.49 -34.06 -13.66
CA GLU A 480 3.63 -34.33 -14.54
C GLU A 480 4.70 -35.14 -13.85
N ALA A 481 4.98 -34.88 -12.58
CA ALA A 481 5.91 -35.66 -11.76
C ALA A 481 5.42 -37.10 -11.57
N LEU A 482 4.12 -37.29 -11.30
CA LEU A 482 3.48 -38.62 -11.25
C LEU A 482 3.63 -39.37 -12.58
N MET A 483 3.40 -38.70 -13.73
CA MET A 483 3.58 -39.29 -15.03
C MET A 483 5.04 -39.69 -15.31
N ARG A 484 6.01 -38.89 -14.85
CA ARG A 484 7.45 -39.21 -14.97
C ARG A 484 7.78 -40.44 -14.11
N CYS A 485 7.33 -40.46 -12.87
CA CYS A 485 7.52 -41.59 -11.96
C CYS A 485 6.94 -42.87 -12.54
N GLY A 486 5.70 -42.83 -13.07
CA GLY A 486 5.08 -43.97 -13.74
C GLY A 486 5.86 -44.47 -14.97
N LYS A 487 6.42 -43.56 -15.77
CA LYS A 487 7.26 -43.95 -16.94
C LYS A 487 8.56 -44.62 -16.51
N GLU A 488 9.20 -44.18 -15.42
CA GLU A 488 10.39 -44.85 -14.90
C GLU A 488 10.04 -46.22 -14.34
N HIS A 489 8.92 -46.33 -13.61
CA HIS A 489 8.42 -47.61 -13.12
C HIS A 489 8.06 -48.60 -14.25
N GLN A 490 7.50 -48.13 -15.36
CA GLN A 490 7.21 -48.98 -16.54
C GLN A 490 8.50 -49.52 -17.20
N LYS A 491 9.63 -48.83 -17.11
CA LYS A 491 10.91 -49.33 -17.63
C LYS A 491 11.49 -50.43 -16.72
N ASP A 492 11.40 -50.23 -15.41
CA ASP A 492 11.85 -51.17 -14.39
C ASP A 492 10.88 -51.16 -13.20
N ARG A 493 10.06 -52.20 -13.11
CA ARG A 493 9.04 -52.34 -12.05
C ARG A 493 9.61 -52.49 -10.64
N THR A 494 10.91 -52.63 -10.51
CA THR A 494 11.59 -52.65 -9.19
C THR A 494 11.88 -51.26 -8.67
N ILE A 495 11.78 -50.25 -9.51
CA ILE A 495 12.12 -48.86 -9.19
C ILE A 495 10.93 -47.92 -9.55
N PRO A 496 10.42 -47.15 -8.58
CA PRO A 496 10.67 -47.15 -7.15
C PRO A 496 10.20 -48.42 -6.40
N LYS A 497 10.90 -48.83 -5.36
CA LYS A 497 10.58 -50.03 -4.58
C LYS A 497 9.16 -49.97 -3.96
N TYR A 498 8.76 -48.82 -3.44
CA TYR A 498 7.45 -48.60 -2.79
C TYR A 498 6.51 -47.77 -3.67
N TYR A 499 6.51 -48.02 -5.00
CA TYR A 499 5.76 -47.27 -5.97
C TYR A 499 4.27 -47.14 -5.63
N ILE A 500 3.62 -48.27 -5.29
CA ILE A 500 2.20 -48.30 -4.90
C ILE A 500 1.96 -47.48 -3.65
N SER A 501 2.77 -47.65 -2.62
CA SER A 501 2.62 -46.96 -1.34
C SER A 501 2.72 -45.43 -1.51
N TYR A 502 3.65 -44.92 -2.35
CA TYR A 502 3.77 -43.50 -2.62
C TYR A 502 2.62 -42.96 -3.46
N LEU A 503 2.07 -43.72 -4.42
CA LEU A 503 0.88 -43.32 -5.15
C LEU A 503 -0.35 -43.21 -4.23
N LEU A 504 -0.49 -44.14 -3.26
CA LEU A 504 -1.54 -44.09 -2.24
C LEU A 504 -1.37 -42.87 -1.33
N ALA A 505 -0.12 -42.56 -0.91
CA ALA A 505 0.18 -41.34 -0.18
C ALA A 505 -0.23 -40.09 -0.95
N MET A 506 0.05 -40.03 -2.27
CA MET A 506 -0.36 -38.90 -3.12
C MET A 506 -1.88 -38.75 -3.26
N LEU A 507 -2.63 -39.83 -3.23
CA LEU A 507 -4.09 -39.76 -3.21
C LEU A 507 -4.61 -39.16 -1.88
N ASN A 508 -4.03 -39.58 -0.75
CA ASN A 508 -4.36 -39.00 0.56
C ASN A 508 -3.93 -37.53 0.66
N ASN A 509 -2.76 -37.19 0.11
CA ASN A 509 -2.27 -35.81 0.04
C ASN A 509 -3.19 -34.91 -0.79
N ASN A 510 -3.68 -35.42 -1.93
CA ASN A 510 -4.62 -34.70 -2.78
C ASN A 510 -5.95 -34.42 -2.04
N LEU A 511 -6.42 -35.40 -1.26
CA LEU A 511 -7.60 -35.24 -0.41
C LEU A 511 -7.36 -34.22 0.72
N ALA A 512 -6.18 -34.27 1.34
CA ALA A 512 -5.77 -33.31 2.37
C ALA A 512 -5.69 -31.90 1.81
N LEU A 513 -5.10 -31.69 0.63
CA LEU A 513 -5.10 -30.41 -0.07
C LEU A 513 -6.53 -29.91 -0.32
N SER A 514 -7.39 -30.76 -0.89
CA SER A 514 -8.79 -30.42 -1.15
C SER A 514 -9.55 -29.97 0.12
N SER A 515 -9.37 -30.67 1.23
CA SER A 515 -10.01 -30.29 2.49
C SER A 515 -9.46 -29.01 3.12
N SER A 516 -8.18 -28.71 2.89
CA SER A 516 -7.51 -27.54 3.47
C SER A 516 -7.69 -26.25 2.68
N ILE A 517 -8.12 -26.30 1.41
CA ILE A 517 -8.31 -25.11 0.57
C ILE A 517 -9.33 -24.15 1.17
N SER A 518 -10.41 -24.67 1.75
CA SER A 518 -11.45 -23.85 2.37
C SER A 518 -10.90 -23.04 3.58
N SER A 519 -9.86 -23.52 4.25
CA SER A 519 -9.23 -22.84 5.39
C SER A 519 -8.33 -21.67 4.97
N LEU A 520 -7.94 -21.57 3.70
CA LEU A 520 -7.16 -20.43 3.18
C LEU A 520 -7.99 -19.15 3.00
N HIS A 521 -9.32 -19.26 2.98
CA HIS A 521 -10.17 -18.10 2.70
C HIS A 521 -10.21 -17.14 3.91
N PRO A 522 -9.91 -15.84 3.73
CA PRO A 522 -9.90 -14.86 4.82
C PRO A 522 -11.26 -14.68 5.52
N ASN A 523 -12.37 -14.88 4.78
CA ASN A 523 -13.72 -14.83 5.31
C ASN A 523 -14.36 -16.22 5.23
N MET A 524 -14.37 -16.94 6.34
CA MET A 524 -14.79 -18.34 6.50
C MET A 524 -16.21 -18.68 5.99
N ALA A 525 -17.02 -17.72 5.60
CA ALA A 525 -18.44 -17.98 5.52
C ALA A 525 -18.96 -18.56 4.19
N HIS A 526 -18.45 -18.27 3.01
CA HIS A 526 -19.14 -18.67 1.76
C HIS A 526 -18.34 -18.53 0.45
N ARG A 527 -17.16 -19.14 0.30
CA ARG A 527 -16.65 -19.29 -1.05
C ARG A 527 -16.39 -20.75 -1.40
N GLU A 528 -17.08 -21.19 -2.41
CA GLU A 528 -16.84 -22.48 -3.09
C GLU A 528 -15.42 -22.48 -3.69
N VAL A 529 -14.75 -23.63 -3.61
CA VAL A 529 -13.46 -23.84 -4.26
C VAL A 529 -13.63 -23.52 -5.76
N PRO A 530 -12.72 -22.73 -6.39
CA PRO A 530 -12.82 -22.45 -7.81
C PRO A 530 -12.93 -23.76 -8.64
N ALA A 531 -13.84 -23.77 -9.60
CA ALA A 531 -14.10 -24.96 -10.41
C ALA A 531 -12.84 -25.44 -11.19
N SER A 532 -11.94 -24.51 -11.55
CA SER A 532 -10.66 -24.81 -12.19
C SER A 532 -9.75 -25.62 -11.26
N LEU A 533 -9.64 -25.18 -10.00
CA LEU A 533 -8.82 -25.85 -8.98
C LEU A 533 -9.40 -27.23 -8.61
N GLN A 534 -10.73 -27.33 -8.46
CA GLN A 534 -11.39 -28.62 -8.24
C GLN A 534 -11.11 -29.57 -9.42
N THR A 535 -11.19 -29.09 -10.65
CA THR A 535 -10.84 -29.84 -11.84
C THR A 535 -9.38 -30.30 -11.85
N ALA A 536 -8.46 -29.46 -11.36
CA ALA A 536 -7.03 -29.81 -11.26
C ALA A 536 -6.80 -30.91 -10.21
N LEU A 537 -7.47 -30.83 -9.05
CA LEU A 537 -7.46 -31.88 -8.00
C LEU A 537 -7.99 -33.20 -8.55
N ASP A 538 -9.16 -33.17 -9.22
CA ASP A 538 -9.80 -34.36 -9.80
C ASP A 538 -8.91 -34.99 -10.88
N ARG A 539 -8.27 -34.20 -11.72
CA ARG A 539 -7.31 -34.69 -12.73
C ARG A 539 -6.08 -35.34 -12.13
N THR A 540 -5.57 -34.79 -11.03
CA THR A 540 -4.41 -35.35 -10.30
C THR A 540 -4.79 -36.66 -9.65
N GLN A 541 -5.93 -36.69 -8.95
CA GLN A 541 -6.48 -37.91 -8.34
C GLN A 541 -6.70 -39.01 -9.40
N LYS A 542 -7.38 -38.67 -10.50
CA LYS A 542 -7.65 -39.61 -11.57
C LYS A 542 -6.37 -40.19 -12.19
N LYS A 543 -5.31 -39.36 -12.32
CA LYS A 543 -4.02 -39.81 -12.84
C LYS A 543 -3.33 -40.78 -11.89
N ALA A 544 -3.32 -40.49 -10.57
CA ALA A 544 -2.76 -41.42 -9.59
C ALA A 544 -3.55 -42.75 -9.52
N CYS A 545 -4.89 -42.70 -9.55
CA CYS A 545 -5.71 -43.88 -9.63
C CYS A 545 -5.41 -44.71 -10.91
N GLN A 546 -5.28 -44.03 -12.06
CA GLN A 546 -4.94 -44.69 -13.32
C GLN A 546 -3.61 -45.43 -13.24
N LEU A 547 -2.57 -44.83 -12.63
CA LEU A 547 -1.26 -45.49 -12.47
C LEU A 547 -1.33 -46.74 -11.57
N LEU A 548 -2.13 -46.70 -10.50
CA LEU A 548 -2.37 -47.85 -9.61
C LEU A 548 -3.12 -48.96 -10.36
N LEU A 549 -4.11 -48.60 -11.17
CA LEU A 549 -4.89 -49.57 -11.96
C LEU A 549 -4.07 -50.16 -13.12
N GLU A 550 -3.11 -49.41 -13.67
CA GLU A 550 -2.15 -49.94 -14.65
C GLU A 550 -1.29 -51.07 -14.06
N GLU A 551 -0.87 -50.96 -12.79
CA GLU A 551 -0.14 -52.03 -12.08
C GLU A 551 -1.01 -53.25 -11.84
N LEU A 552 -2.23 -53.06 -11.34
CA LEU A 552 -3.20 -54.16 -11.17
C LEU A 552 -3.45 -54.84 -12.53
N LEU A 553 -3.60 -54.10 -13.63
CA LEU A 553 -3.80 -54.63 -14.96
C LEU A 553 -2.61 -55.48 -15.42
N LEU A 554 -1.39 -55.03 -15.19
CA LEU A 554 -0.17 -55.78 -15.57
C LEU A 554 -0.11 -57.16 -14.88
N ASP A 555 -0.53 -57.24 -13.62
CA ASP A 555 -0.53 -58.50 -12.87
C ASP A 555 -1.74 -59.40 -13.23
N LEU A 556 -2.89 -58.82 -13.64
CA LEU A 556 -4.06 -59.57 -14.12
C LEU A 556 -3.94 -60.03 -15.56
N GLN A 557 -3.19 -59.30 -16.39
CA GLN A 557 -3.10 -59.59 -17.84
C GLN A 557 -2.65 -61.04 -18.17
N PRO A 558 -1.62 -61.62 -17.49
CA PRO A 558 -1.20 -63.00 -17.73
C PRO A 558 -2.30 -64.01 -17.42
N LEU A 559 -3.14 -63.71 -16.42
CA LEU A 559 -4.29 -64.53 -16.04
C LEU A 559 -5.42 -64.39 -17.07
N CYS A 560 -5.75 -63.17 -17.47
CA CYS A 560 -6.75 -62.87 -18.49
C CYS A 560 -6.42 -63.51 -19.86
N LEU A 561 -5.13 -63.60 -20.20
CA LEU A 561 -4.69 -64.24 -21.44
C LEU A 561 -4.95 -65.77 -21.44
N GLN A 562 -5.19 -66.42 -20.31
CA GLN A 562 -5.57 -67.81 -20.22
C GLN A 562 -7.07 -68.06 -20.39
N LEU A 563 -7.88 -67.03 -20.33
CA LEU A 563 -9.29 -67.01 -20.74
C LEU A 563 -9.37 -66.93 -22.28
N PRO A 564 -10.37 -67.37 -22.92
CA PRO A 564 -11.08 -68.61 -22.83
C PRO A 564 -10.20 -69.79 -23.31
N SER A 565 -9.86 -70.69 -22.45
CA SER A 565 -9.15 -71.90 -22.80
C SER A 565 -9.93 -73.16 -22.39
N ARG A 566 -9.62 -74.30 -22.98
CA ARG A 566 -10.26 -75.56 -22.54
C ARG A 566 -9.93 -75.94 -21.10
N LYS A 567 -8.73 -75.55 -20.61
CA LYS A 567 -8.37 -75.71 -19.21
C LYS A 567 -9.27 -74.86 -18.29
N TRP A 568 -9.54 -73.62 -18.65
CA TRP A 568 -10.46 -72.76 -17.91
C TRP A 568 -11.89 -73.34 -17.89
N LEU A 569 -12.38 -73.81 -19.03
CA LEU A 569 -13.71 -74.44 -19.14
C LEU A 569 -13.84 -75.71 -18.28
N SER A 570 -12.79 -76.49 -18.18
CA SER A 570 -12.77 -77.76 -17.39
C SER A 570 -12.63 -77.56 -15.87
N GLY A 571 -12.61 -76.32 -15.37
CA GLY A 571 -12.60 -76.05 -13.89
C GLY A 571 -11.27 -75.60 -13.31
N SER A 572 -10.52 -74.78 -14.05
CA SER A 572 -9.27 -74.21 -13.50
C SER A 572 -9.55 -73.22 -12.38
N GLN A 573 -8.61 -73.09 -11.42
CA GLN A 573 -8.65 -72.04 -10.33
C GLN A 573 -8.23 -70.65 -10.80
N LEU A 574 -8.36 -70.38 -12.11
CA LEU A 574 -7.84 -69.14 -12.74
C LEU A 574 -8.47 -67.86 -12.13
N VAL A 575 -9.80 -67.84 -11.95
CA VAL A 575 -10.51 -66.72 -11.37
C VAL A 575 -10.21 -66.60 -9.87
N SER A 576 -9.99 -67.71 -9.17
CA SER A 576 -9.54 -67.70 -7.79
C SER A 576 -8.16 -67.00 -7.66
N SER A 577 -7.22 -67.27 -8.59
CA SER A 577 -5.94 -66.56 -8.62
C SER A 577 -6.10 -65.07 -9.02
N MET A 578 -7.08 -64.75 -9.88
CA MET A 578 -7.42 -63.32 -10.12
C MET A 578 -7.94 -62.65 -8.84
N CYS A 579 -8.81 -63.32 -8.09
CA CYS A 579 -9.32 -62.84 -6.80
C CYS A 579 -8.21 -62.63 -5.78
N GLU A 580 -7.23 -63.53 -5.72
CA GLU A 580 -6.05 -63.39 -4.83
C GLU A 580 -5.22 -62.13 -5.17
N VAL A 581 -5.00 -61.87 -6.47
CA VAL A 581 -4.31 -60.67 -6.92
C VAL A 581 -5.11 -59.41 -6.54
N ILE A 582 -6.41 -59.39 -6.82
CA ILE A 582 -7.28 -58.25 -6.48
C ILE A 582 -7.31 -58.01 -4.96
N ASP A 583 -7.43 -59.06 -4.13
CA ASP A 583 -7.44 -58.96 -2.69
C ASP A 583 -6.11 -58.38 -2.12
N LYS A 584 -4.99 -58.77 -2.75
CA LYS A 584 -3.68 -58.20 -2.40
C LYS A 584 -3.64 -56.70 -2.63
N TYR A 585 -4.04 -56.26 -3.85
CA TYR A 585 -4.09 -54.81 -4.17
C TYR A 585 -5.12 -54.06 -3.32
N ALA A 586 -6.28 -54.69 -3.02
CA ALA A 586 -7.29 -54.07 -2.15
C ALA A 586 -6.78 -53.85 -0.71
N LYS A 587 -5.93 -54.75 -0.19
CA LYS A 587 -5.24 -54.56 1.07
C LYS A 587 -4.30 -53.37 1.05
N ASP A 588 -3.53 -53.21 -0.03
CA ASP A 588 -2.68 -52.03 -0.21
C ASP A 588 -3.55 -50.78 -0.32
N PHE A 589 -4.61 -50.80 -1.11
CA PHE A 589 -5.55 -49.67 -1.31
C PHE A 589 -6.28 -49.28 -0.04
N SER A 590 -6.41 -50.18 0.97
CA SER A 590 -7.01 -49.88 2.27
C SER A 590 -6.21 -48.84 3.07
N ARG A 591 -4.98 -48.52 2.62
CA ARG A 591 -4.15 -47.43 3.17
C ARG A 591 -4.56 -46.06 2.68
N VAL A 592 -5.65 -45.94 1.91
CA VAL A 592 -6.23 -44.68 1.46
C VAL A 592 -7.58 -44.44 2.14
N ARG A 593 -7.91 -43.18 2.39
CA ARG A 593 -9.15 -42.79 3.08
C ARG A 593 -10.39 -43.18 2.26
N LYS A 594 -11.48 -43.50 2.96
CA LYS A 594 -12.70 -44.10 2.38
C LYS A 594 -13.20 -43.53 1.06
N PRO A 595 -13.34 -42.21 0.84
CA PRO A 595 -13.87 -41.72 -0.45
C PRO A 595 -13.04 -42.17 -1.64
N VAL A 596 -11.73 -42.17 -1.52
CA VAL A 596 -10.80 -42.55 -2.57
C VAL A 596 -10.66 -44.07 -2.66
N PHE A 597 -10.69 -44.76 -1.53
CA PHE A 597 -10.71 -46.22 -1.47
C PHE A 597 -11.92 -46.79 -2.27
N THR A 598 -13.12 -46.27 -1.99
CA THR A 598 -14.33 -46.69 -2.70
C THR A 598 -14.22 -46.43 -4.22
N LEU A 599 -13.65 -45.25 -4.59
CA LEU A 599 -13.41 -44.96 -6.02
C LEU A 599 -12.44 -45.96 -6.65
N LEU A 600 -11.32 -46.28 -5.98
CA LEU A 600 -10.34 -47.25 -6.48
C LEU A 600 -10.95 -48.64 -6.64
N LEU A 601 -11.77 -49.09 -5.71
CA LEU A 601 -12.47 -50.36 -5.82
C LEU A 601 -13.46 -50.37 -6.99
N THR A 602 -14.22 -49.29 -7.17
CA THR A 602 -15.17 -49.17 -8.30
C THR A 602 -14.45 -49.19 -9.64
N GLU A 603 -13.38 -48.44 -9.80
CA GLU A 603 -12.56 -48.42 -10.99
C GLU A 603 -11.84 -49.78 -11.20
N SER A 604 -11.43 -50.45 -10.13
CA SER A 604 -10.87 -51.81 -10.19
C SER A 604 -11.89 -52.83 -10.66
N GLU A 605 -13.13 -52.80 -10.12
CA GLU A 605 -14.23 -53.66 -10.62
C GLU A 605 -14.48 -53.45 -12.11
N PHE A 606 -14.57 -52.17 -12.53
CA PHE A 606 -14.77 -51.84 -13.95
C PHE A 606 -13.62 -52.37 -14.82
N LEU A 607 -12.36 -52.18 -14.36
CA LEU A 607 -11.18 -52.68 -15.06
C LEU A 607 -11.21 -54.19 -15.21
N VAL A 608 -11.47 -54.92 -14.09
CA VAL A 608 -11.53 -56.41 -14.09
C VAL A 608 -12.64 -56.90 -14.99
N ALA A 609 -13.85 -56.35 -14.90
CA ALA A 609 -14.98 -56.69 -15.77
C ALA A 609 -14.66 -56.44 -17.23
N SER A 610 -14.06 -55.27 -17.52
CA SER A 610 -13.67 -54.91 -18.89
C SER A 610 -12.60 -55.82 -19.47
N GLN A 611 -11.57 -56.18 -18.69
CA GLN A 611 -10.50 -57.09 -19.14
C GLN A 611 -11.00 -58.53 -19.27
N TYR A 612 -11.85 -58.97 -18.38
CA TYR A 612 -12.49 -60.29 -18.47
C TYR A 612 -13.32 -60.40 -19.74
N LEU A 613 -14.19 -59.46 -20.02
CA LEU A 613 -14.97 -59.40 -21.25
C LEU A 613 -14.08 -59.31 -22.49
N ARG A 614 -13.05 -58.46 -22.46
CA ARG A 614 -12.08 -58.28 -23.55
C ARG A 614 -11.36 -59.60 -23.89
N ALA A 615 -10.91 -60.32 -22.84
CA ALA A 615 -10.24 -61.59 -23.01
C ALA A 615 -11.17 -62.66 -23.65
N LEU A 616 -12.44 -62.71 -23.22
CA LEU A 616 -13.44 -63.59 -23.81
C LEU A 616 -13.71 -63.26 -25.28
N MET A 617 -13.66 -62.00 -25.66
CA MET A 617 -13.97 -61.56 -27.03
C MET A 617 -12.79 -61.65 -28.00
N GLN A 618 -11.53 -61.57 -27.49
CA GLN A 618 -10.33 -61.67 -28.33
C GLN A 618 -10.09 -63.06 -28.89
N LYS A 619 -10.44 -64.12 -28.18
CA LYS A 619 -10.21 -65.51 -28.60
C LYS A 619 -11.53 -66.17 -28.96
N LYS A 620 -11.64 -66.70 -30.20
CA LYS A 620 -12.78 -67.47 -30.63
C LYS A 620 -12.77 -68.82 -29.92
N MET A 621 -13.68 -69.03 -29.01
CA MET A 621 -13.93 -70.32 -28.43
C MET A 621 -15.12 -71.01 -29.17
N VAL A 622 -14.86 -72.11 -29.79
CA VAL A 622 -15.88 -72.89 -30.51
C VAL A 622 -16.39 -73.98 -29.58
N CYS A 623 -17.65 -73.90 -29.13
CA CYS A 623 -18.33 -74.96 -28.41
C CYS A 623 -18.80 -75.99 -29.40
N LYS A 624 -18.26 -77.24 -29.28
CA LYS A 624 -18.54 -78.35 -30.19
C LYS A 624 -19.85 -79.05 -29.90
N SER A 625 -20.38 -78.90 -28.68
CA SER A 625 -21.62 -79.56 -28.27
C SER A 625 -22.49 -78.63 -27.44
N LYS A 626 -23.75 -79.00 -27.20
CA LYS A 626 -24.70 -78.32 -26.36
C LYS A 626 -24.29 -78.35 -24.91
N GLU A 627 -23.64 -79.48 -24.51
CA GLU A 627 -23.09 -79.65 -23.16
C GLU A 627 -21.93 -78.64 -22.88
N GLU A 628 -21.00 -78.50 -23.84
CA GLU A 628 -19.92 -77.51 -23.77
C GLU A 628 -20.45 -76.07 -23.62
N ARG A 629 -21.57 -75.74 -24.33
CA ARG A 629 -22.20 -74.41 -24.14
C ARG A 629 -22.81 -74.29 -22.77
N GLY A 630 -23.46 -75.29 -22.22
CA GLY A 630 -23.94 -75.31 -20.84
C GLY A 630 -22.82 -75.07 -19.85
N GLN A 631 -21.71 -75.80 -19.98
CA GLN A 631 -20.52 -75.63 -19.13
C GLN A 631 -19.96 -74.23 -19.23
N LEU A 632 -19.96 -73.61 -20.41
CA LEU A 632 -19.53 -72.19 -20.55
C LEU A 632 -20.46 -71.24 -19.80
N CYS A 633 -21.78 -71.41 -19.89
CA CYS A 633 -22.75 -70.59 -19.18
C CYS A 633 -22.61 -70.75 -17.68
N ASP A 634 -22.42 -71.98 -17.18
CA ASP A 634 -22.22 -72.25 -15.73
C ASP A 634 -20.90 -71.68 -15.25
N ARG A 635 -19.84 -71.75 -16.06
CA ARG A 635 -18.54 -71.20 -15.72
C ARG A 635 -18.56 -69.67 -15.65
N LEU A 636 -19.18 -69.01 -16.61
CA LEU A 636 -19.36 -67.57 -16.57
C LEU A 636 -20.15 -67.08 -15.36
N LEU A 637 -21.21 -67.84 -14.98
CA LEU A 637 -21.97 -67.56 -13.78
C LEU A 637 -21.12 -67.68 -12.52
N GLN A 638 -20.36 -68.78 -12.40
CA GLN A 638 -19.49 -69.04 -11.26
C GLN A 638 -18.42 -67.96 -11.12
N ASP A 639 -17.74 -67.62 -12.20
CA ASP A 639 -16.69 -66.63 -12.25
C ASP A 639 -17.22 -65.22 -11.89
N ALA A 640 -18.35 -64.81 -12.52
CA ALA A 640 -18.98 -63.52 -12.23
C ALA A 640 -19.50 -63.42 -10.79
N THR A 641 -20.04 -64.51 -10.24
CA THR A 641 -20.50 -64.57 -8.85
C THR A 641 -19.30 -64.44 -7.91
N GLN A 642 -18.23 -65.20 -8.16
CA GLN A 642 -17.01 -65.16 -7.32
C GLN A 642 -16.36 -63.76 -7.31
N LEU A 643 -16.25 -63.08 -8.47
CA LEU A 643 -15.76 -61.73 -8.57
C LEU A 643 -16.67 -60.72 -7.83
N ARG A 644 -18.01 -60.86 -7.99
CA ARG A 644 -18.97 -60.04 -7.28
C ARG A 644 -18.88 -60.19 -5.77
N GLU A 645 -18.83 -61.42 -5.28
CA GLU A 645 -18.69 -61.71 -3.85
C GLU A 645 -17.41 -61.11 -3.28
N LEU A 646 -16.30 -61.15 -4.01
CA LEU A 646 -15.07 -60.52 -3.64
C LEU A 646 -15.25 -58.98 -3.46
N PHE A 647 -15.75 -58.27 -4.47
CA PHE A 647 -15.92 -56.81 -4.41
C PHE A 647 -16.96 -56.40 -3.38
N CYS A 648 -18.02 -57.17 -3.18
CA CYS A 648 -18.97 -56.95 -2.10
C CYS A 648 -18.30 -57.16 -0.73
N GLY A 649 -17.48 -58.18 -0.57
CA GLY A 649 -16.70 -58.43 0.64
C GLY A 649 -15.68 -57.34 0.96
N LEU A 650 -15.14 -56.67 -0.05
CA LEU A 650 -14.25 -55.53 0.05
C LEU A 650 -14.99 -54.21 0.35
N GLY A 651 -16.33 -54.20 0.32
CA GLY A 651 -17.17 -53.05 0.72
C GLY A 651 -17.78 -52.23 -0.39
N LEU A 652 -17.85 -52.76 -1.64
CA LEU A 652 -18.65 -52.16 -2.69
C LEU A 652 -20.13 -52.58 -2.56
N ASP A 653 -21.02 -51.54 -2.63
CA ASP A 653 -22.47 -51.81 -2.68
C ASP A 653 -22.87 -52.60 -3.92
N GLN A 654 -23.85 -53.53 -3.77
CA GLN A 654 -24.36 -54.35 -4.90
C GLN A 654 -24.98 -53.53 -6.05
N SER A 655 -25.19 -52.22 -5.87
CA SER A 655 -25.76 -51.33 -6.88
C SER A 655 -24.79 -50.87 -7.97
N GLN A 656 -23.48 -51.10 -7.80
CA GLN A 656 -22.47 -50.68 -8.79
C GLN A 656 -22.17 -51.83 -9.75
N GLN A 657 -22.65 -51.67 -10.98
CA GLN A 657 -23.07 -52.75 -11.91
C GLN A 657 -22.04 -53.11 -12.97
N SER A 658 -20.73 -52.95 -12.77
CA SER A 658 -19.77 -53.27 -13.85
C SER A 658 -19.74 -54.76 -14.23
N LEU A 659 -19.86 -55.65 -13.24
CA LEU A 659 -19.93 -57.11 -13.47
C LEU A 659 -21.26 -57.58 -14.04
N GLU A 660 -22.34 -56.78 -14.01
CA GLU A 660 -23.61 -57.14 -14.64
C GLU A 660 -23.47 -57.37 -16.15
N ALA A 661 -22.48 -56.72 -16.79
CA ALA A 661 -22.20 -56.96 -18.20
C ALA A 661 -21.79 -58.43 -18.49
N VAL A 662 -21.09 -59.09 -17.52
CA VAL A 662 -20.69 -60.49 -17.63
C VAL A 662 -21.92 -61.39 -17.45
N PHE A 663 -22.82 -61.06 -16.51
CA PHE A 663 -24.08 -61.81 -16.32
C PHE A 663 -24.98 -61.68 -17.57
N ALA A 664 -25.11 -60.49 -18.12
CA ALA A 664 -25.87 -60.21 -19.33
C ALA A 664 -25.28 -60.97 -20.56
N LEU A 665 -23.94 -61.03 -20.66
CA LEU A 665 -23.28 -61.82 -21.72
C LEU A 665 -23.57 -63.31 -21.57
N ARG A 666 -23.57 -63.84 -20.34
CA ARG A 666 -23.97 -65.25 -20.08
C ARG A 666 -25.38 -65.52 -20.54
N GLU A 667 -26.34 -64.64 -20.28
CA GLU A 667 -27.73 -64.75 -20.75
C GLU A 667 -27.80 -64.81 -22.26
N LEU A 668 -27.07 -63.96 -22.98
CA LEU A 668 -26.96 -63.98 -24.42
C LEU A 668 -26.44 -65.31 -24.93
N ILE A 669 -25.43 -65.92 -24.35
CA ILE A 669 -24.85 -67.21 -24.75
C ILE A 669 -25.81 -68.34 -24.47
N CYS A 670 -26.67 -68.28 -23.46
CA CYS A 670 -27.68 -69.33 -23.16
C CYS A 670 -28.89 -69.31 -24.08
N LEU A 671 -29.15 -68.21 -24.80
CA LEU A 671 -30.27 -68.11 -25.75
C LEU A 671 -30.12 -69.07 -26.88
N LYS A 672 -31.22 -69.78 -27.19
CA LYS A 672 -31.27 -70.80 -28.28
C LYS A 672 -31.93 -70.27 -29.55
N ASP A 673 -32.75 -69.24 -29.44
CA ASP A 673 -33.53 -68.71 -30.57
C ASP A 673 -32.73 -67.56 -31.24
N PRO A 674 -32.43 -67.71 -32.55
CA PRO A 674 -31.66 -66.67 -33.28
C PRO A 674 -32.38 -65.35 -33.40
N THR A 675 -33.72 -65.33 -33.39
CA THR A 675 -34.50 -64.08 -33.50
C THR A 675 -34.46 -63.30 -32.20
N LEU A 676 -34.61 -63.92 -31.03
CA LEU A 676 -34.45 -63.38 -29.74
C LEU A 676 -33.02 -62.93 -29.51
N LEU A 677 -32.04 -63.73 -29.98
CA LEU A 677 -30.63 -63.37 -29.83
C LEU A 677 -30.28 -62.01 -30.49
N SER A 678 -30.81 -61.74 -31.67
CA SER A 678 -30.58 -60.54 -32.42
C SER A 678 -31.12 -59.29 -31.65
N LEU A 679 -32.28 -59.46 -31.02
CA LEU A 679 -32.91 -58.40 -30.23
C LEU A 679 -32.16 -58.12 -28.92
N GLU A 680 -31.77 -59.18 -28.22
CA GLU A 680 -31.02 -59.07 -26.95
C GLU A 680 -29.58 -58.56 -27.13
N VAL A 681 -28.91 -58.90 -28.24
CA VAL A 681 -27.60 -58.31 -28.61
C VAL A 681 -27.73 -56.80 -28.79
N LEU A 682 -28.82 -56.35 -29.45
CA LEU A 682 -29.06 -54.90 -29.59
C LEU A 682 -29.28 -54.22 -28.23
N GLY A 683 -30.05 -54.88 -27.36
CA GLY A 683 -30.26 -54.43 -25.95
C GLY A 683 -28.95 -54.34 -25.16
N PHE A 684 -28.10 -55.37 -25.28
CA PHE A 684 -26.81 -55.44 -24.65
C PHE A 684 -25.87 -54.27 -25.08
N VAL A 685 -25.74 -54.09 -26.42
CA VAL A 685 -24.89 -52.99 -26.96
C VAL A 685 -25.44 -51.61 -26.57
N THR A 686 -26.75 -51.47 -26.42
CA THR A 686 -27.39 -50.23 -26.01
C THR A 686 -27.16 -49.97 -24.49
N LYS A 687 -27.24 -51.01 -23.65
CA LYS A 687 -27.04 -50.93 -22.21
C LYS A 687 -25.58 -50.75 -21.83
N TYR A 688 -24.66 -51.35 -22.59
CA TYR A 688 -23.21 -51.29 -22.31
C TYR A 688 -22.43 -50.71 -23.52
N PRO A 689 -22.56 -49.42 -23.79
CA PRO A 689 -21.94 -48.75 -24.96
C PRO A 689 -20.40 -48.72 -24.88
N ASP A 690 -19.84 -48.84 -23.67
CA ASP A 690 -18.40 -48.83 -23.44
C ASP A 690 -17.72 -50.18 -23.72
N VAL A 691 -18.48 -51.23 -23.86
CA VAL A 691 -18.00 -52.54 -24.38
C VAL A 691 -17.77 -52.41 -25.87
N ARG A 692 -16.69 -51.71 -26.25
CA ARG A 692 -16.30 -51.56 -27.66
C ARG A 692 -15.71 -52.85 -28.18
N PHE A 693 -16.38 -53.41 -29.16
CA PHE A 693 -15.89 -54.55 -29.96
C PHE A 693 -14.72 -54.06 -30.84
N GLU A 694 -13.49 -53.93 -30.32
CA GLU A 694 -12.32 -53.43 -31.07
C GLU A 694 -12.02 -54.25 -32.36
N GLY A 695 -12.59 -55.44 -32.54
CA GLY A 695 -12.51 -56.21 -33.73
C GLY A 695 -13.25 -55.60 -34.95
N PHE A 696 -14.10 -54.59 -34.77
CA PHE A 696 -14.94 -53.97 -35.81
C PHE A 696 -14.57 -52.55 -36.20
N SER A 697 -13.51 -51.97 -35.63
CA SER A 697 -13.17 -50.55 -35.81
C SER A 697 -12.44 -50.19 -37.10
N ARG A 698 -12.41 -51.04 -38.11
CA ARG A 698 -11.83 -50.74 -39.42
C ARG A 698 -12.87 -50.66 -40.57
N SER A 699 -13.94 -49.90 -40.36
CA SER A 699 -14.79 -49.47 -41.48
C SER A 699 -15.28 -48.03 -41.26
N PRO A 700 -15.08 -47.09 -42.19
CA PRO A 700 -15.28 -45.67 -41.99
C PRO A 700 -16.72 -45.17 -42.20
N LYS A 701 -17.74 -45.98 -42.11
CA LYS A 701 -19.14 -45.55 -42.28
C LYS A 701 -20.08 -46.16 -41.24
N GLY A 702 -20.57 -45.38 -40.33
CA GLY A 702 -21.35 -45.72 -39.13
C GLY A 702 -22.75 -46.37 -39.33
N LYS A 703 -23.08 -46.89 -40.49
CA LYS A 703 -24.33 -47.72 -40.72
C LYS A 703 -24.07 -49.22 -40.71
N ASP A 704 -22.85 -49.66 -40.90
CA ASP A 704 -22.49 -51.06 -41.10
C ASP A 704 -22.27 -51.89 -39.82
N VAL A 705 -22.15 -51.19 -38.64
CA VAL A 705 -21.76 -51.83 -37.34
C VAL A 705 -22.94 -52.68 -36.79
N LYS A 706 -24.16 -52.18 -36.91
CA LYS A 706 -25.33 -52.91 -36.39
C LYS A 706 -25.66 -54.17 -37.22
N GLU A 707 -25.54 -54.12 -38.57
CA GLU A 707 -25.78 -55.27 -39.45
C GLU A 707 -24.66 -56.32 -39.39
N LYS A 708 -23.41 -55.90 -39.24
CA LYS A 708 -22.27 -56.82 -39.12
C LYS A 708 -22.22 -57.54 -37.78
N ALA A 709 -22.62 -56.89 -36.70
CA ALA A 709 -22.75 -57.53 -35.37
C ALA A 709 -23.76 -58.66 -35.43
N VAL A 710 -24.92 -58.42 -36.05
CA VAL A 710 -25.98 -59.46 -36.26
C VAL A 710 -25.50 -60.54 -37.15
N LEU A 711 -24.79 -60.23 -38.26
CA LEU A 711 -24.29 -61.22 -39.24
C LEU A 711 -23.19 -62.13 -38.69
N LEU A 712 -22.34 -61.65 -37.80
CA LEU A 712 -21.29 -62.46 -37.14
C LEU A 712 -21.85 -63.44 -36.11
N TRP A 713 -22.97 -63.12 -35.49
CA TRP A 713 -23.67 -64.01 -34.58
C TRP A 713 -24.51 -65.08 -35.30
N HIS A 714 -24.87 -64.86 -36.58
CA HIS A 714 -25.60 -65.80 -37.46
C HIS A 714 -24.69 -66.73 -38.22
N SER A 715 -23.36 -66.51 -38.25
CA SER A 715 -22.46 -67.45 -38.93
C SER A 715 -22.39 -68.79 -38.18
N PRO A 716 -22.63 -69.93 -38.81
CA PRO A 716 -22.56 -71.23 -38.10
C PRO A 716 -21.17 -71.62 -37.61
N ILE A 717 -20.17 -70.76 -37.83
CA ILE A 717 -18.78 -70.95 -37.44
C ILE A 717 -18.45 -70.10 -36.23
N CYS A 718 -19.30 -69.13 -35.79
CA CYS A 718 -19.12 -68.27 -34.62
C CYS A 718 -19.95 -68.75 -33.47
N VAL A 719 -19.58 -69.82 -32.92
CA VAL A 719 -19.86 -70.09 -31.51
C VAL A 719 -18.57 -69.81 -30.79
N TRP A 720 -18.59 -68.79 -30.03
CA TRP A 720 -17.52 -68.30 -29.15
C TRP A 720 -16.43 -69.25 -28.82
#